data_83c13266ded81f3dfecd9dfc533a3319
#
_entry.id   83c13266ded81f3dfecd9dfc533a3319
#
_cell.length_a   1.000
_cell.length_b   1.000
_cell.length_c   1.000
_cell.angle_alpha   90.00
_cell.angle_beta   90.00
_cell.angle_gamma   90.00
#
_symmetry.space_group_name_H-M   'P 1'
#
loop_
_entity.id
_entity.type
_entity.pdbx_description
1 polymer ?
#
loop_
_entity_poly.entity_id
_entity_poly.type
_entity_poly.pdbx_seq_one_letter_code
_entity_poly.pdbx_strand_id
1 'polypeptide(L)'
;MPHHPAPQLLTRLVVLAGLVASLHGCGGGGGGGGSQPPPDTTAPSMPTGVTAAAQSSTQISVSWQASTDAGSGVGGYRVYRNGSATPLASVATTTYTDSGLTPSTQYSYAVRAYDRASPANESALSATAAATTDAVAAGSGLDSRPDNTTCVAGDRPSQTVTFATQRVFPNLSFSSPVLMLQAPGNSSRWFVVQQGGVVRAFANQASVTTTQVFVDITSRVTSGGERGLLGMAFHPNFPTDPRVYLSYTTGGGSLVSRISEFRSRDGGTTLDPASETVLLTVNQPADNHNGGNIAFGLDGFLYIGFGDGGSGGDPWGSIGNGQNLQTLLGKMLRIDIAGTTGAVPYRIPSGNPYTGNALCNAGTGSQSCPEIYAYGFRNPWRWSFDRGSGELWVGDVGQGQIEEVDRVVAGGNYGWRCFEGTNPYNSTCGPNAASSLPPVAQYTHSVGYSITGGYVYRGTAIPTLVGRYVFADFGTGRIWQVPRDTAPTLNVTSGYDSGLSVSGFGESVDGELYLTNYSNGGLYQLVPGAGSGGGTIPTQLSDTGCVLPNDATQPATGLIPYAPNAPFWSDGATKDRYLALPNGTTLSVDASGDVQFPNGTVLVKNFALGTRRVETRLLMRHTDGEWAGYTYEWNSQGTDATRVIGGKTATVSGQTWVFPSETQCLACHTAAAGRSLGLEISQLNGNLFYPQTGRTANQVTTLDAIGMFSPPVATPPASLPAMPNPYGTSGTLTERARAWLHTNCAQCHRPAGGTPTNLDLRYTTSLAGTNACNATPQAGDLGITNPRIIATGDASRSVLVSRANRRDAYAMPPLASTVVDTAGVALLTNWVNSLANCN
;
A
#
# COMPACT_ATOMS: atom_id res chain seq x y z
N MET A 1 -27.46 -11.53 -44.82
CA MET A 1 -26.79 -11.18 -46.10
C MET A 1 -27.04 -9.71 -46.38
N PRO A 2 -26.03 -8.88 -46.84
CA PRO A 2 -24.65 -9.17 -47.26
C PRO A 2 -23.64 -8.52 -46.31
N HIS A 3 -22.50 -9.09 -46.09
CA HIS A 3 -21.15 -9.07 -46.61
C HIS A 3 -20.41 -7.68 -46.64
N HIS A 4 -19.50 -7.43 -45.74
CA HIS A 4 -18.03 -7.24 -45.74
C HIS A 4 -17.41 -5.96 -46.34
N PRO A 5 -16.14 -5.61 -46.05
CA PRO A 5 -14.99 -6.37 -45.55
C PRO A 5 -14.14 -5.70 -44.44
N ALA A 6 -13.19 -6.50 -43.84
CA ALA A 6 -12.15 -6.08 -42.91
C ALA A 6 -10.89 -5.60 -43.59
N PRO A 7 -10.04 -4.77 -42.96
CA PRO A 7 -8.71 -4.45 -43.45
C PRO A 7 -7.63 -5.36 -42.85
N GLN A 8 -6.63 -5.63 -43.67
CA GLN A 8 -5.46 -6.47 -43.45
C GLN A 8 -4.42 -5.82 -42.51
N LEU A 9 -3.91 -6.61 -41.56
CA LEU A 9 -2.74 -6.28 -40.76
C LEU A 9 -1.47 -6.80 -41.45
N LEU A 10 -0.48 -5.94 -41.60
CA LEU A 10 0.89 -6.32 -42.04
C LEU A 10 1.65 -6.91 -40.83
N THR A 11 2.03 -8.17 -40.95
CA THR A 11 2.88 -8.89 -39.99
C THR A 11 4.34 -8.61 -40.28
N ARG A 12 5.10 -8.06 -39.34
CA ARG A 12 6.57 -8.09 -39.37
C ARG A 12 7.05 -9.28 -38.53
N LEU A 13 7.70 -10.17 -39.23
CA LEU A 13 8.36 -11.37 -38.71
C LEU A 13 9.70 -10.97 -38.06
N VAL A 14 9.87 -11.24 -36.77
CA VAL A 14 11.19 -11.22 -36.10
C VAL A 14 11.58 -12.69 -35.84
N VAL A 15 12.64 -13.12 -36.46
CA VAL A 15 13.23 -14.45 -36.28
C VAL A 15 14.07 -14.45 -35.02
N LEU A 16 13.67 -15.24 -34.02
CA LEU A 16 14.48 -15.57 -32.84
C LEU A 16 15.01 -17.00 -33.01
N ALA A 17 16.30 -17.16 -33.21
CA ALA A 17 16.95 -18.47 -33.24
C ALA A 17 17.17 -18.96 -31.80
N GLY A 18 16.42 -19.99 -31.40
CA GLY A 18 16.64 -20.72 -30.15
C GLY A 18 17.54 -21.92 -30.40
N LEU A 19 18.58 -22.04 -29.59
CA LEU A 19 19.51 -23.19 -29.58
C LEU A 19 18.94 -24.26 -28.64
N VAL A 20 18.58 -25.43 -29.19
CA VAL A 20 18.25 -26.62 -28.42
C VAL A 20 19.43 -27.58 -28.57
N ALA A 21 20.09 -27.92 -27.49
CA ALA A 21 21.09 -29.01 -27.46
C ALA A 21 20.37 -30.31 -27.13
N SER A 22 20.45 -31.29 -28.04
CA SER A 22 20.09 -32.70 -27.79
C SER A 22 21.30 -33.60 -27.99
N LEU A 23 21.69 -34.29 -26.90
CA LEU A 23 22.63 -35.43 -26.92
C LEU A 23 21.94 -36.66 -27.50
N HIS A 24 22.54 -37.29 -28.51
CA HIS A 24 22.50 -38.74 -28.72
C HIS A 24 23.75 -39.24 -29.45
N GLY A 25 24.25 -40.34 -29.05
CA GLY A 25 25.55 -40.85 -29.25
C GLY A 25 25.77 -41.79 -30.43
N CYS A 26 27.05 -42.07 -30.62
CA CYS A 26 27.75 -43.18 -31.23
C CYS A 26 27.40 -43.69 -32.64
N GLY A 27 28.38 -43.57 -33.53
CA GLY A 27 28.56 -44.46 -34.68
C GLY A 27 29.44 -43.88 -35.79
N GLY A 28 30.72 -44.22 -35.74
CA GLY A 28 31.74 -44.45 -36.72
C GLY A 28 31.88 -43.76 -38.07
N GLY A 29 33.06 -43.19 -38.26
CA GLY A 29 33.80 -43.30 -39.50
C GLY A 29 33.86 -42.12 -40.46
N GLY A 30 35.04 -41.50 -40.61
CA GLY A 30 35.44 -40.82 -41.84
C GLY A 30 35.95 -39.38 -41.66
N GLY A 31 37.26 -39.20 -41.74
CA GLY A 31 37.96 -37.94 -41.49
C GLY A 31 37.61 -36.79 -42.45
N GLY A 32 37.66 -35.62 -41.83
CA GLY A 32 37.64 -34.32 -42.45
C GLY A 32 38.03 -33.30 -41.40
N GLY A 33 39.34 -32.99 -41.31
CA GLY A 33 39.87 -32.00 -40.37
C GLY A 33 39.36 -30.58 -40.75
N GLY A 34 38.31 -30.15 -40.04
CA GLY A 34 37.93 -28.75 -39.98
C GLY A 34 38.83 -28.07 -38.95
N SER A 35 39.86 -27.41 -39.39
CA SER A 35 40.67 -26.53 -38.54
C SER A 35 39.80 -25.43 -37.95
N GLN A 36 39.65 -25.41 -36.65
CA GLN A 36 39.12 -24.25 -35.95
C GLN A 36 39.93 -23.04 -36.39
N PRO A 37 39.28 -21.94 -36.78
CA PRO A 37 40.03 -20.74 -37.16
C PRO A 37 40.99 -20.41 -36.00
N PRO A 38 42.23 -20.00 -36.32
CA PRO A 38 43.19 -19.66 -35.28
C PRO A 38 42.62 -18.55 -34.41
N PRO A 39 42.87 -18.57 -33.09
CA PRO A 39 42.42 -17.54 -32.21
C PRO A 39 42.90 -16.18 -32.70
N ASP A 40 42.02 -15.19 -32.67
CA ASP A 40 42.38 -13.82 -33.03
C ASP A 40 43.44 -13.30 -32.05
N THR A 41 44.57 -12.90 -32.62
CA THR A 41 45.70 -12.31 -31.88
C THR A 41 45.98 -10.88 -32.30
N THR A 42 45.13 -10.30 -33.14
CA THR A 42 45.28 -8.96 -33.70
C THR A 42 44.55 -7.95 -32.82
N ALA A 43 45.25 -7.00 -32.23
CA ALA A 43 44.62 -5.94 -31.44
C ALA A 43 43.83 -4.96 -32.32
N PRO A 44 42.75 -4.36 -31.80
CA PRO A 44 42.01 -3.30 -32.45
C PRO A 44 42.91 -2.10 -32.82
N SER A 45 42.47 -1.27 -33.78
CA SER A 45 43.13 0.00 -34.03
C SER A 45 43.09 0.91 -32.80
N MET A 46 44.17 1.67 -32.55
CA MET A 46 44.24 2.63 -31.46
C MET A 46 43.13 3.70 -31.60
N PRO A 47 42.38 4.05 -30.55
CA PRO A 47 41.42 5.15 -30.59
C PRO A 47 42.10 6.47 -30.95
N THR A 48 41.50 7.22 -31.87
CA THR A 48 41.99 8.53 -32.32
C THR A 48 40.99 9.65 -32.00
N GLY A 49 41.42 10.91 -32.12
CA GLY A 49 40.52 12.04 -31.95
C GLY A 49 39.98 12.16 -30.51
N VAL A 50 40.78 11.68 -29.51
CA VAL A 50 40.38 11.83 -28.11
C VAL A 50 40.30 13.28 -27.74
N THR A 51 39.14 13.70 -27.20
CA THR A 51 38.89 15.05 -26.67
C THR A 51 38.38 14.96 -25.25
N ALA A 52 38.68 15.96 -24.45
CA ALA A 52 38.13 16.12 -23.10
C ALA A 52 37.59 17.55 -22.98
N ALA A 53 36.39 17.70 -22.38
CA ALA A 53 35.77 19.00 -22.18
C ALA A 53 35.07 19.04 -20.80
N ALA A 54 35.30 20.11 -20.04
CA ALA A 54 34.56 20.35 -18.81
C ALA A 54 33.06 20.48 -19.11
N GLN A 55 32.25 19.81 -18.34
CA GLN A 55 30.81 19.93 -18.35
C GLN A 55 30.30 20.71 -17.13
N SER A 56 31.08 20.72 -16.06
CA SER A 56 30.78 21.44 -14.82
C SER A 56 32.04 21.51 -13.94
N SER A 57 31.90 22.05 -12.74
CA SER A 57 32.96 22.06 -11.71
C SER A 57 33.33 20.65 -11.22
N THR A 58 32.57 19.60 -11.54
CA THR A 58 32.78 18.23 -11.06
C THR A 58 32.69 17.16 -12.15
N GLN A 59 32.56 17.55 -13.42
CA GLN A 59 32.39 16.61 -14.53
C GLN A 59 33.21 17.00 -15.76
N ILE A 60 33.81 16.01 -16.40
CA ILE A 60 34.49 16.12 -17.69
C ILE A 60 33.94 15.04 -18.63
N SER A 61 33.53 15.43 -19.83
CA SER A 61 33.15 14.53 -20.91
C SER A 61 34.38 14.22 -21.75
N VAL A 62 34.61 12.93 -22.02
CA VAL A 62 35.68 12.41 -22.89
C VAL A 62 35.04 11.73 -24.08
N SER A 63 35.48 12.05 -25.30
CA SER A 63 34.98 11.40 -26.53
C SER A 63 36.12 11.03 -27.45
N TRP A 64 35.93 10.06 -28.34
CA TRP A 64 36.93 9.57 -29.29
C TRP A 64 36.27 8.97 -30.53
N GLN A 65 37.06 8.77 -31.59
CA GLN A 65 36.62 8.07 -32.79
C GLN A 65 36.62 6.56 -32.58
N ALA A 66 35.68 5.89 -33.22
CA ALA A 66 35.55 4.43 -33.12
C ALA A 66 36.76 3.72 -33.68
N SER A 67 37.27 2.74 -32.99
CA SER A 67 38.30 1.81 -33.44
C SER A 67 37.73 0.77 -34.39
N THR A 68 38.60 0.15 -35.21
CA THR A 68 38.27 -0.97 -36.09
C THR A 68 39.08 -2.20 -35.68
N ASP A 69 38.49 -3.34 -35.85
CA ASP A 69 39.14 -4.64 -35.72
C ASP A 69 38.57 -5.61 -36.75
N ALA A 70 39.48 -6.27 -37.51
CA ALA A 70 39.10 -7.15 -38.62
C ALA A 70 38.90 -8.59 -38.19
N GLY A 71 39.34 -8.97 -36.99
CA GLY A 71 39.22 -10.29 -36.41
C GLY A 71 37.94 -10.52 -35.65
N SER A 72 38.03 -10.52 -34.32
CA SER A 72 36.87 -10.74 -33.44
C SER A 72 35.93 -9.54 -33.28
N GLY A 73 36.35 -8.39 -33.83
CA GLY A 73 35.62 -7.11 -33.74
C GLY A 73 35.82 -6.40 -32.38
N VAL A 74 35.61 -5.07 -32.34
CA VAL A 74 35.80 -4.27 -31.15
C VAL A 74 34.82 -4.69 -30.07
N GLY A 75 35.33 -5.05 -28.88
CA GLY A 75 34.56 -5.42 -27.69
C GLY A 75 34.14 -4.20 -26.84
N GLY A 76 34.96 -3.14 -26.85
CA GLY A 76 34.73 -1.92 -26.07
C GLY A 76 36.00 -1.09 -25.90
N TYR A 77 35.96 -0.15 -24.94
CA TYR A 77 37.04 0.78 -24.64
C TYR A 77 37.31 0.84 -23.15
N ARG A 78 38.60 0.99 -22.80
CA ARG A 78 39.07 1.26 -21.43
C ARG A 78 39.55 2.68 -21.34
N VAL A 79 38.98 3.45 -20.45
CA VAL A 79 39.32 4.86 -20.21
C VAL A 79 40.28 4.95 -19.02
N TYR A 80 41.36 5.70 -19.19
CA TYR A 80 42.41 5.93 -18.18
C TYR A 80 42.46 7.41 -17.81
N ARG A 81 42.68 7.71 -16.53
CA ARG A 81 42.80 9.09 -16.00
C ARG A 81 44.17 9.30 -15.38
N ASN A 82 44.78 10.49 -15.64
CA ASN A 82 46.00 10.97 -15.02
C ASN A 82 47.18 9.95 -15.12
N GLY A 83 47.29 9.23 -16.24
CA GLY A 83 48.35 8.26 -16.46
C GLY A 83 48.26 7.00 -15.59
N SER A 84 47.11 6.72 -14.96
CA SER A 84 46.91 5.50 -14.19
C SER A 84 47.16 4.27 -15.05
N ALA A 85 47.77 3.22 -14.49
CA ALA A 85 47.92 1.93 -15.15
C ALA A 85 46.62 1.09 -15.13
N THR A 86 45.72 1.40 -14.22
CA THR A 86 44.42 0.75 -14.09
C THR A 86 43.34 1.57 -14.81
N PRO A 87 42.47 0.97 -15.62
CA PRO A 87 41.38 1.71 -16.26
C PRO A 87 40.41 2.26 -15.22
N LEU A 88 39.96 3.50 -15.41
CA LEU A 88 38.92 4.15 -14.63
C LEU A 88 37.54 3.52 -14.93
N ALA A 89 37.30 3.19 -16.21
CA ALA A 89 36.06 2.60 -16.67
C ALA A 89 36.29 1.73 -17.91
N SER A 90 35.36 0.79 -18.15
CA SER A 90 35.23 0.05 -19.40
C SER A 90 33.84 0.33 -19.98
N VAL A 91 33.79 0.80 -21.23
CA VAL A 91 32.54 1.23 -21.89
C VAL A 91 32.42 0.66 -23.29
N ALA A 92 31.22 0.46 -23.78
CA ALA A 92 30.98 0.02 -25.16
C ALA A 92 30.81 1.20 -26.14
N THR A 93 30.61 2.41 -25.63
CA THR A 93 30.41 3.64 -26.40
C THR A 93 31.73 4.36 -26.67
N THR A 94 31.72 5.32 -27.58
CA THR A 94 32.88 6.20 -27.91
C THR A 94 32.87 7.49 -27.06
N THR A 95 32.10 7.51 -25.96
CA THR A 95 32.02 8.62 -25.02
C THR A 95 32.00 8.09 -23.60
N TYR A 96 32.57 8.89 -22.67
CA TYR A 96 32.56 8.63 -21.24
C TYR A 96 32.47 9.96 -20.49
N THR A 97 31.65 10.02 -19.44
CA THR A 97 31.60 11.17 -18.52
C THR A 97 32.23 10.78 -17.20
N ASP A 98 33.33 11.42 -16.84
CA ASP A 98 33.97 11.32 -15.55
C ASP A 98 33.33 12.33 -14.60
N SER A 99 32.87 11.88 -13.43
CA SER A 99 32.14 12.67 -12.45
C SER A 99 32.75 12.53 -11.06
N GLY A 100 32.34 13.42 -10.12
CA GLY A 100 32.93 13.46 -8.79
C GLY A 100 34.34 14.09 -8.76
N LEU A 101 34.67 14.89 -9.75
CA LEU A 101 35.98 15.56 -9.88
C LEU A 101 36.09 16.78 -8.96
N THR A 102 37.32 17.14 -8.59
CA THR A 102 37.60 18.36 -7.83
C THR A 102 37.48 19.60 -8.75
N PRO A 103 36.84 20.68 -8.32
CA PRO A 103 36.74 21.92 -9.08
C PRO A 103 38.11 22.56 -9.40
N SER A 104 38.14 23.32 -10.48
CA SER A 104 39.35 24.04 -10.94
C SER A 104 40.59 23.16 -11.04
N THR A 105 40.41 21.87 -11.29
CA THR A 105 41.47 20.86 -11.33
C THR A 105 41.59 20.26 -12.73
N GLN A 106 42.81 20.18 -13.23
CA GLN A 106 43.12 19.57 -14.52
C GLN A 106 43.19 18.05 -14.40
N TYR A 107 42.50 17.37 -15.32
CA TYR A 107 42.55 15.91 -15.48
C TYR A 107 42.95 15.57 -16.92
N SER A 108 43.71 14.51 -17.07
CA SER A 108 44.12 13.99 -18.38
C SER A 108 43.56 12.60 -18.62
N TYR A 109 43.17 12.34 -19.86
CA TYR A 109 42.52 11.07 -20.26
C TYR A 109 43.20 10.46 -21.47
N ALA A 110 43.28 9.13 -21.46
CA ALA A 110 43.67 8.34 -22.61
C ALA A 110 42.78 7.08 -22.70
N VAL A 111 42.67 6.48 -23.87
CA VAL A 111 41.75 5.38 -24.15
C VAL A 111 42.46 4.24 -24.87
N ARG A 112 42.12 2.99 -24.53
CA ARG A 112 42.45 1.79 -25.31
C ARG A 112 41.19 1.14 -25.81
N ALA A 113 41.24 0.55 -27.02
CA ALA A 113 40.21 -0.37 -27.46
C ALA A 113 40.62 -1.80 -27.12
N TYR A 114 39.66 -2.68 -26.88
CA TYR A 114 39.84 -4.12 -26.74
C TYR A 114 38.84 -4.85 -27.65
N ASP A 115 39.24 -6.05 -28.11
CA ASP A 115 38.43 -6.88 -29.00
C ASP A 115 37.56 -7.89 -28.23
N ARG A 116 36.90 -8.78 -28.93
CA ARG A 116 36.05 -9.85 -28.38
C ARG A 116 36.73 -11.18 -28.26
N ALA A 117 38.05 -11.26 -28.53
CA ALA A 117 38.83 -12.46 -28.34
C ALA A 117 38.92 -12.88 -26.85
N SER A 118 39.25 -14.11 -26.57
CA SER A 118 39.47 -14.61 -25.22
C SER A 118 40.83 -15.33 -25.12
N PRO A 119 41.82 -14.73 -24.46
CA PRO A 119 41.82 -13.39 -23.84
C PRO A 119 41.73 -12.25 -24.83
N ALA A 120 41.14 -11.09 -24.42
CA ALA A 120 40.97 -9.92 -25.29
C ALA A 120 42.33 -9.29 -25.62
N ASN A 121 42.55 -8.91 -26.89
CA ASN A 121 43.69 -8.12 -27.29
C ASN A 121 43.39 -6.63 -27.11
N GLU A 122 44.39 -5.86 -26.64
CA GLU A 122 44.26 -4.43 -26.43
C GLU A 122 45.08 -3.60 -27.42
N SER A 123 44.52 -2.51 -27.88
CA SER A 123 45.25 -1.53 -28.71
C SER A 123 46.36 -0.81 -27.93
N ALA A 124 47.19 -0.10 -28.61
CA ALA A 124 48.03 0.93 -28.02
C ALA A 124 47.17 1.98 -27.34
N LEU A 125 47.73 2.65 -26.32
CA LEU A 125 47.08 3.78 -25.62
C LEU A 125 46.99 4.97 -26.59
N SER A 126 45.87 5.66 -26.65
CA SER A 126 45.66 6.86 -27.44
C SER A 126 46.57 8.02 -27.02
N ALA A 127 46.61 9.07 -27.83
CA ALA A 127 47.08 10.38 -27.37
C ALA A 127 46.22 10.84 -26.16
N THR A 128 46.86 11.60 -25.28
CA THR A 128 46.21 12.15 -24.05
C THR A 128 45.46 13.43 -24.41
N ALA A 129 44.20 13.55 -23.97
CA ALA A 129 43.43 14.79 -23.94
C ALA A 129 43.28 15.27 -22.49
N ALA A 130 43.33 16.59 -22.25
CA ALA A 130 43.20 17.15 -20.92
C ALA A 130 42.12 18.26 -20.90
N ALA A 131 41.42 18.32 -19.78
CA ALA A 131 40.49 19.41 -19.48
C ALA A 131 40.61 19.81 -17.99
N THR A 132 40.30 21.06 -17.73
CA THR A 132 40.22 21.57 -16.34
C THR A 132 38.75 21.72 -16.00
N THR A 133 38.31 21.12 -14.89
CA THR A 133 36.95 21.33 -14.37
C THR A 133 36.71 22.82 -14.09
N ASP A 134 35.47 23.27 -14.27
CA ASP A 134 35.10 24.66 -13.98
C ASP A 134 35.37 25.02 -12.52
N ALA A 135 35.49 26.31 -12.22
CA ALA A 135 35.49 26.79 -10.84
C ALA A 135 34.11 26.54 -10.19
N VAL A 136 34.09 26.34 -8.85
CA VAL A 136 32.81 26.34 -8.12
C VAL A 136 32.11 27.67 -8.35
N ALA A 137 30.85 27.65 -8.70
CA ALA A 137 30.06 28.85 -8.89
C ALA A 137 30.09 29.73 -7.63
N ALA A 138 30.32 31.00 -7.81
CA ALA A 138 30.28 31.94 -6.70
C ALA A 138 28.95 31.84 -5.96
N GLY A 139 29.00 31.65 -4.63
CA GLY A 139 27.79 31.48 -3.82
C GLY A 139 27.33 30.02 -3.61
N SER A 140 28.12 29.00 -4.03
CA SER A 140 27.87 27.62 -3.68
C SER A 140 28.23 27.30 -2.22
N GLY A 141 27.37 26.49 -1.58
CA GLY A 141 27.60 26.01 -0.22
C GLY A 141 28.57 24.83 -0.13
N LEU A 142 28.75 24.07 -1.20
CA LEU A 142 29.65 22.92 -1.29
C LEU A 142 30.67 23.12 -2.40
N ASP A 143 31.86 22.53 -2.27
CA ASP A 143 32.91 22.59 -3.29
C ASP A 143 32.71 21.60 -4.41
N SER A 144 32.17 20.43 -4.08
CA SER A 144 31.90 19.34 -5.02
C SER A 144 30.76 18.49 -4.54
N ARG A 145 30.24 17.66 -5.43
CA ARG A 145 29.29 16.61 -5.09
C ARG A 145 29.96 15.58 -4.17
N PRO A 146 29.40 15.31 -2.98
CA PRO A 146 29.90 14.24 -2.14
C PRO A 146 29.76 12.88 -2.82
N ASP A 147 30.73 11.99 -2.62
CA ASP A 147 30.70 10.60 -3.11
C ASP A 147 29.77 9.77 -2.26
N ASN A 148 28.74 9.18 -2.87
CA ASN A 148 27.73 8.35 -2.19
C ASN A 148 27.72 6.93 -2.75
N THR A 149 28.38 6.03 -2.03
CA THR A 149 28.44 4.58 -2.36
C THR A 149 27.69 3.71 -1.35
N THR A 150 27.20 4.27 -0.24
CA THR A 150 26.66 3.51 0.90
C THR A 150 25.18 3.72 1.11
N CYS A 151 24.68 4.96 1.04
CA CYS A 151 23.27 5.27 1.22
C CYS A 151 22.53 5.25 -0.12
N VAL A 152 22.32 4.06 -0.63
CA VAL A 152 21.68 3.81 -1.94
C VAL A 152 20.56 2.80 -1.75
N ALA A 153 19.37 3.11 -2.24
CA ALA A 153 18.25 2.20 -2.23
C ALA A 153 18.50 1.05 -3.24
N GLY A 154 18.70 -0.14 -2.73
CA GLY A 154 18.80 -1.37 -3.52
C GLY A 154 17.45 -1.86 -4.00
N ASP A 155 17.35 -3.16 -4.26
CA ASP A 155 16.07 -3.78 -4.60
C ASP A 155 15.08 -3.61 -3.45
N ARG A 156 13.84 -3.22 -3.80
CA ARG A 156 12.77 -3.20 -2.82
C ARG A 156 12.61 -4.60 -2.25
N PRO A 157 12.42 -4.75 -0.91
CA PRO A 157 11.98 -6.02 -0.37
C PRO A 157 10.83 -6.48 -1.25
N SER A 158 11.04 -7.56 -2.00
CA SER A 158 10.03 -7.99 -2.94
C SER A 158 8.74 -8.18 -2.15
N GLN A 159 7.64 -7.65 -2.68
CA GLN A 159 6.30 -8.10 -2.33
C GLN A 159 6.06 -9.50 -2.92
N THR A 160 7.11 -10.28 -3.11
CA THR A 160 6.98 -11.71 -3.25
C THR A 160 6.37 -12.19 -1.97
N VAL A 161 5.27 -12.83 -2.12
CA VAL A 161 4.40 -13.35 -1.09
C VAL A 161 5.28 -14.00 -0.02
N THR A 162 5.41 -13.33 1.12
CA THR A 162 6.31 -13.75 2.21
C THR A 162 5.74 -14.91 3.00
N PHE A 163 4.70 -15.55 2.47
CA PHE A 163 4.01 -16.68 3.05
C PHE A 163 3.81 -17.81 2.01
N ALA A 164 3.57 -18.98 2.51
CA ALA A 164 3.15 -20.14 1.74
C ALA A 164 1.98 -20.81 2.47
N THR A 165 1.33 -21.77 1.82
CA THR A 165 0.33 -22.63 2.46
C THR A 165 0.95 -23.98 2.79
N GLN A 166 0.79 -24.43 4.02
CA GLN A 166 1.23 -25.75 4.46
C GLN A 166 0.04 -26.59 4.90
N ARG A 167 -0.06 -27.83 4.38
CA ARG A 167 -1.06 -28.79 4.86
C ARG A 167 -0.82 -29.08 6.34
N VAL A 168 -1.86 -28.86 7.16
CA VAL A 168 -1.86 -29.22 8.58
C VAL A 168 -2.87 -30.33 8.86
N PHE A 169 -2.70 -31.05 9.97
CA PHE A 169 -3.56 -32.19 10.32
C PHE A 169 -3.74 -33.21 9.16
N PRO A 170 -2.63 -33.75 8.63
CA PRO A 170 -2.61 -34.49 7.35
C PRO A 170 -3.47 -35.76 7.37
N ASN A 171 -3.74 -36.30 8.55
CA ASN A 171 -4.54 -37.52 8.72
C ASN A 171 -6.07 -37.25 8.75
N LEU A 172 -6.47 -35.94 8.68
CA LEU A 172 -7.87 -35.56 8.67
C LEU A 172 -8.30 -35.06 7.29
N SER A 173 -9.55 -35.37 6.95
CA SER A 173 -10.22 -34.83 5.78
C SER A 173 -11.70 -34.60 6.11
N PHE A 174 -12.27 -33.52 5.58
CA PHE A 174 -13.61 -33.04 5.85
C PHE A 174 -14.43 -32.93 4.56
N SER A 175 -15.74 -33.24 4.63
CA SER A 175 -16.62 -33.11 3.48
C SER A 175 -17.07 -31.67 3.32
N SER A 176 -16.69 -31.03 2.21
CA SER A 176 -17.08 -29.64 1.89
C SER A 176 -16.93 -28.68 3.09
N PRO A 177 -15.70 -28.53 3.68
CA PRO A 177 -15.51 -27.63 4.81
C PRO A 177 -15.63 -26.20 4.33
N VAL A 178 -16.35 -25.35 5.08
CA VAL A 178 -16.61 -23.96 4.73
C VAL A 178 -16.14 -22.95 5.78
N LEU A 179 -15.82 -23.42 6.99
CA LEU A 179 -15.33 -22.58 8.08
C LEU A 179 -14.57 -23.44 9.07
N MET A 180 -13.52 -22.89 9.69
CA MET A 180 -12.89 -23.48 10.88
C MET A 180 -12.66 -22.41 11.94
N LEU A 181 -12.79 -22.79 13.21
CA LEU A 181 -12.68 -21.86 14.33
C LEU A 181 -12.27 -22.56 15.61
N GLN A 182 -11.72 -21.78 16.55
CA GLN A 182 -11.49 -22.19 17.93
C GLN A 182 -12.55 -21.56 18.84
N ALA A 183 -12.85 -22.20 19.95
CA ALA A 183 -13.70 -21.58 20.97
C ALA A 183 -12.94 -20.43 21.67
N PRO A 184 -13.64 -19.41 22.16
CA PRO A 184 -13.01 -18.27 22.83
C PRO A 184 -12.03 -18.69 23.93
N GLY A 185 -10.79 -18.21 23.85
CA GLY A 185 -9.73 -18.50 24.82
C GLY A 185 -9.24 -19.95 24.87
N ASN A 186 -9.67 -20.83 23.96
CA ASN A 186 -9.32 -22.24 23.97
C ASN A 186 -8.62 -22.67 22.68
N SER A 187 -7.30 -22.76 22.71
CA SER A 187 -6.46 -23.20 21.59
C SER A 187 -6.33 -24.74 21.46
N SER A 188 -6.88 -25.53 22.41
CA SER A 188 -6.69 -26.98 22.46
C SER A 188 -7.47 -27.77 21.41
N ARG A 189 -8.53 -27.17 20.82
CA ARG A 189 -9.44 -27.82 19.87
C ARG A 189 -9.77 -26.91 18.69
N TRP A 190 -9.95 -27.53 17.54
CA TRP A 190 -10.52 -26.91 16.33
C TRP A 190 -11.91 -27.46 16.07
N PHE A 191 -12.75 -26.61 15.47
CA PHE A 191 -14.08 -26.95 15.00
C PHE A 191 -14.15 -26.64 13.50
N VAL A 192 -14.63 -27.60 12.70
CA VAL A 192 -14.78 -27.47 11.25
C VAL A 192 -16.24 -27.62 10.88
N VAL A 193 -16.77 -26.57 10.25
CA VAL A 193 -18.13 -26.54 9.73
C VAL A 193 -18.13 -27.16 8.34
N GLN A 194 -18.90 -28.23 8.17
CA GLN A 194 -19.13 -28.88 6.90
C GLN A 194 -20.49 -28.44 6.34
N GLN A 195 -20.50 -28.04 5.07
CA GLN A 195 -21.68 -27.45 4.40
C GLN A 195 -22.93 -28.32 4.51
N GLY A 196 -22.77 -29.66 4.54
CA GLY A 196 -23.87 -30.62 4.64
C GLY A 196 -24.63 -30.63 5.98
N GLY A 197 -24.21 -29.87 6.99
CA GLY A 197 -24.93 -29.78 8.27
C GLY A 197 -24.23 -30.45 9.45
N VAL A 198 -22.95 -30.82 9.34
CA VAL A 198 -22.16 -31.40 10.45
C VAL A 198 -21.06 -30.46 10.86
N VAL A 199 -20.88 -30.24 12.15
CA VAL A 199 -19.69 -29.63 12.72
C VAL A 199 -18.85 -30.72 13.41
N ARG A 200 -17.58 -30.80 13.06
CA ARG A 200 -16.63 -31.74 13.68
C ARG A 200 -15.61 -30.99 14.53
N ALA A 201 -15.28 -31.56 15.67
CA ALA A 201 -14.24 -31.08 16.57
C ALA A 201 -13.08 -32.07 16.63
N PHE A 202 -11.84 -31.56 16.79
CA PHE A 202 -10.64 -32.37 16.95
C PHE A 202 -9.56 -31.64 17.77
N ALA A 203 -8.64 -32.37 18.35
CA ALA A 203 -7.55 -31.83 19.15
C ALA A 203 -6.56 -31.06 18.26
N ASN A 204 -6.10 -29.89 18.71
CA ASN A 204 -5.09 -29.09 18.02
C ASN A 204 -3.70 -29.74 18.19
N GLN A 205 -3.50 -30.89 17.54
CA GLN A 205 -2.24 -31.65 17.53
C GLN A 205 -1.96 -32.12 16.11
N ALA A 206 -0.76 -31.89 15.60
CA ALA A 206 -0.41 -32.21 14.22
C ALA A 206 -0.60 -33.70 13.86
N SER A 207 -0.44 -34.61 14.83
CA SER A 207 -0.59 -36.08 14.67
C SER A 207 -2.02 -36.59 14.86
N VAL A 208 -3.03 -35.70 15.08
CA VAL A 208 -4.40 -36.13 15.33
C VAL A 208 -4.93 -36.98 14.17
N THR A 209 -5.62 -38.07 14.51
CA THR A 209 -6.19 -39.04 13.53
C THR A 209 -7.69 -39.16 13.62
N THR A 210 -8.33 -38.56 14.64
CA THR A 210 -9.76 -38.75 14.90
C THR A 210 -10.46 -37.42 15.08
N THR A 211 -11.74 -37.38 14.70
CA THR A 211 -12.62 -36.23 14.94
C THR A 211 -13.84 -36.71 15.73
N GLN A 212 -14.43 -35.81 16.50
CA GLN A 212 -15.70 -35.99 17.18
C GLN A 212 -16.79 -35.16 16.47
N VAL A 213 -17.99 -35.69 16.36
CA VAL A 213 -19.15 -34.86 15.95
C VAL A 213 -19.48 -33.91 17.09
N PHE A 214 -19.40 -32.61 16.82
CA PHE A 214 -19.81 -31.57 17.74
C PHE A 214 -21.32 -31.34 17.69
N VAL A 215 -21.86 -31.28 16.45
CA VAL A 215 -23.31 -31.28 16.21
C VAL A 215 -23.59 -31.84 14.83
N ASP A 216 -24.69 -32.54 14.69
CA ASP A 216 -25.24 -33.00 13.41
C ASP A 216 -26.69 -32.50 13.27
N ILE A 217 -26.90 -31.61 12.30
CA ILE A 217 -28.21 -31.07 11.91
C ILE A 217 -28.53 -31.32 10.44
N THR A 218 -27.92 -32.34 9.82
CA THR A 218 -28.13 -32.70 8.40
C THR A 218 -29.58 -32.84 8.03
N SER A 219 -30.42 -33.38 8.94
CA SER A 219 -31.86 -33.54 8.70
C SER A 219 -32.63 -32.22 8.57
N ARG A 220 -32.03 -31.10 8.95
CA ARG A 220 -32.66 -29.75 8.88
C ARG A 220 -32.07 -28.89 7.76
N VAL A 221 -30.89 -29.26 7.27
CA VAL A 221 -30.15 -28.45 6.30
C VAL A 221 -30.49 -28.81 4.87
N THR A 222 -30.85 -27.80 4.08
CA THR A 222 -30.89 -27.93 2.61
C THR A 222 -29.56 -27.47 2.07
N SER A 223 -28.72 -28.37 1.54
CA SER A 223 -27.36 -28.09 1.08
C SER A 223 -27.20 -28.30 -0.43
N GLY A 224 -26.13 -27.69 -0.99
CA GLY A 224 -25.73 -27.77 -2.40
C GLY A 224 -25.68 -26.41 -3.07
N GLY A 225 -24.72 -26.19 -3.95
CA GLY A 225 -24.38 -24.86 -4.44
C GLY A 225 -23.90 -23.97 -3.28
N GLU A 226 -24.54 -22.83 -3.08
CA GLU A 226 -24.23 -21.94 -1.96
C GLU A 226 -25.06 -22.22 -0.70
N ARG A 227 -26.01 -23.15 -0.77
CA ARG A 227 -26.85 -23.52 0.38
C ARG A 227 -26.14 -24.49 1.32
N GLY A 228 -26.52 -24.45 2.60
CA GLY A 228 -25.98 -25.41 3.57
C GLY A 228 -25.92 -24.87 4.99
N LEU A 229 -25.12 -25.51 5.84
CA LEU A 229 -24.63 -24.96 7.09
C LEU A 229 -23.47 -24.04 6.76
N LEU A 230 -23.68 -22.72 6.88
CA LEU A 230 -22.82 -21.68 6.31
C LEU A 230 -22.02 -20.89 7.34
N GLY A 231 -22.50 -20.85 8.59
CA GLY A 231 -21.83 -20.10 9.65
C GLY A 231 -22.02 -20.73 11.04
N MET A 232 -21.06 -20.46 11.91
CA MET A 232 -21.10 -20.85 13.32
C MET A 232 -20.38 -19.78 14.15
N ALA A 233 -20.95 -19.42 15.29
CA ALA A 233 -20.30 -18.55 16.28
C ALA A 233 -20.52 -19.09 17.70
N PHE A 234 -19.46 -19.14 18.50
CA PHE A 234 -19.58 -19.38 19.92
C PHE A 234 -20.02 -18.10 20.64
N HIS A 235 -20.82 -18.25 21.72
CA HIS A 235 -21.01 -17.16 22.66
C HIS A 235 -19.64 -16.69 23.19
N PRO A 236 -19.36 -15.36 23.36
CA PRO A 236 -18.04 -14.88 23.79
C PRO A 236 -17.51 -15.51 25.10
N ASN A 237 -18.41 -15.92 25.98
CA ASN A 237 -18.09 -16.58 27.25
C ASN A 237 -18.19 -18.11 27.20
N PHE A 238 -18.20 -18.72 26.03
CA PHE A 238 -18.26 -20.19 25.91
C PHE A 238 -16.98 -20.84 26.49
N PRO A 239 -17.04 -21.96 27.26
CA PRO A 239 -18.23 -22.79 27.53
C PRO A 239 -19.02 -22.41 28.79
N THR A 240 -18.59 -21.37 29.55
CA THR A 240 -19.32 -20.91 30.74
C THR A 240 -20.76 -20.51 30.42
N ASP A 241 -20.94 -19.79 29.29
CA ASP A 241 -22.23 -19.67 28.64
C ASP A 241 -22.26 -20.71 27.50
N PRO A 242 -23.11 -21.75 27.62
CA PRO A 242 -23.03 -22.91 26.73
C PRO A 242 -23.66 -22.69 25.35
N ARG A 243 -23.99 -21.45 24.98
CA ARG A 243 -24.66 -21.12 23.72
C ARG A 243 -23.69 -21.09 22.53
N VAL A 244 -24.16 -21.64 21.42
CA VAL A 244 -23.52 -21.59 20.11
C VAL A 244 -24.58 -21.28 19.06
N TYR A 245 -24.24 -20.45 18.10
CA TYR A 245 -25.13 -19.99 17.06
C TYR A 245 -24.76 -20.64 15.73
N LEU A 246 -25.76 -21.13 15.00
CA LEU A 246 -25.60 -21.72 13.68
C LEU A 246 -26.44 -20.94 12.67
N SER A 247 -25.87 -20.75 11.49
CA SER A 247 -26.53 -20.16 10.32
C SER A 247 -26.62 -21.20 9.21
N TYR A 248 -27.82 -21.50 8.76
CA TYR A 248 -28.02 -22.52 7.75
C TYR A 248 -29.26 -22.26 6.89
N THR A 249 -29.27 -22.85 5.71
CA THR A 249 -30.45 -22.87 4.82
C THR A 249 -31.29 -24.12 5.03
N THR A 250 -32.61 -23.95 4.98
CA THR A 250 -33.61 -25.03 5.14
C THR A 250 -34.82 -24.78 4.25
N GLY A 251 -35.70 -25.80 4.07
CA GLY A 251 -36.94 -25.71 3.32
C GLY A 251 -36.99 -26.64 2.11
N GLY A 252 -38.17 -27.17 1.84
CA GLY A 252 -38.41 -28.13 0.75
C GLY A 252 -39.11 -27.54 -0.47
N GLY A 253 -39.73 -26.38 -0.37
CA GLY A 253 -40.47 -25.71 -1.45
C GLY A 253 -40.22 -24.23 -1.56
N SER A 254 -39.84 -23.61 -0.43
CA SER A 254 -39.34 -22.23 -0.35
C SER A 254 -38.09 -22.25 0.53
N LEU A 255 -36.99 -21.78 -0.02
CA LEU A 255 -35.74 -21.73 0.68
C LEU A 255 -35.77 -20.61 1.74
N VAL A 256 -35.27 -20.89 2.95
CA VAL A 256 -35.12 -19.91 4.01
C VAL A 256 -33.73 -20.02 4.64
N SER A 257 -33.12 -18.89 4.95
CA SER A 257 -31.96 -18.84 5.83
C SER A 257 -32.42 -18.70 7.28
N ARG A 258 -31.79 -19.46 8.17
CA ARG A 258 -32.15 -19.52 9.57
C ARG A 258 -30.92 -19.30 10.43
N ILE A 259 -31.06 -18.42 11.44
CA ILE A 259 -30.09 -18.23 12.51
C ILE A 259 -30.68 -18.83 13.77
N SER A 260 -30.01 -19.82 14.37
CA SER A 260 -30.51 -20.54 15.54
C SER A 260 -29.47 -20.64 16.65
N GLU A 261 -29.91 -20.52 17.89
CA GLU A 261 -29.16 -20.83 19.10
C GLU A 261 -29.25 -22.31 19.40
N PHE A 262 -28.11 -22.92 19.75
CA PHE A 262 -27.99 -24.27 20.29
C PHE A 262 -27.21 -24.24 21.59
N ARG A 263 -27.36 -25.25 22.42
CA ARG A 263 -26.71 -25.32 23.74
C ARG A 263 -25.89 -26.59 23.91
N SER A 264 -24.72 -26.45 24.52
CA SER A 264 -23.98 -27.57 25.05
C SER A 264 -24.54 -27.95 26.43
N ARG A 265 -24.63 -29.24 26.70
CA ARG A 265 -25.05 -29.78 28.03
C ARG A 265 -23.96 -30.60 28.73
N ASP A 266 -22.77 -30.68 28.12
CA ASP A 266 -21.65 -31.53 28.53
C ASP A 266 -20.33 -30.73 28.66
N GLY A 267 -20.42 -29.47 29.06
CA GLY A 267 -19.27 -28.61 29.26
C GLY A 267 -18.56 -28.19 28.00
N GLY A 268 -19.27 -28.12 26.87
CA GLY A 268 -18.71 -27.67 25.56
C GLY A 268 -18.10 -28.79 24.72
N THR A 269 -18.38 -30.07 25.09
CA THR A 269 -17.87 -31.23 24.32
C THR A 269 -18.67 -31.43 23.06
N THR A 270 -20.04 -31.36 23.14
CA THR A 270 -20.97 -31.45 22.06
C THR A 270 -22.10 -30.40 22.21
N LEU A 271 -22.88 -30.16 21.14
CA LEU A 271 -24.14 -29.43 21.21
C LEU A 271 -25.31 -30.42 21.18
N ASP A 272 -26.37 -30.06 21.90
CA ASP A 272 -27.62 -30.77 21.87
C ASP A 272 -28.47 -30.27 20.68
N PRO A 273 -28.70 -31.09 19.59
CA PRO A 273 -29.54 -30.69 18.46
C PRO A 273 -30.98 -30.37 18.86
N ALA A 274 -31.48 -30.95 19.99
CA ALA A 274 -32.85 -30.71 20.46
C ALA A 274 -33.01 -29.39 21.20
N SER A 275 -31.92 -28.73 21.53
CA SER A 275 -31.89 -27.41 22.22
C SER A 275 -32.14 -26.22 21.27
N GLU A 276 -32.40 -26.42 20.00
CA GLU A 276 -32.54 -25.34 19.04
C GLU A 276 -33.60 -24.30 19.43
N THR A 277 -33.17 -23.03 19.40
CA THR A 277 -34.06 -21.88 19.47
C THR A 277 -33.82 -21.00 18.23
N VAL A 278 -34.85 -20.86 17.38
CA VAL A 278 -34.74 -20.03 16.16
C VAL A 278 -34.77 -18.54 16.56
N LEU A 279 -33.75 -17.79 16.18
CA LEU A 279 -33.64 -16.35 16.42
C LEU A 279 -34.19 -15.55 15.24
N LEU A 280 -33.80 -15.90 14.02
CA LEU A 280 -34.14 -15.17 12.80
C LEU A 280 -34.38 -16.12 11.64
N THR A 281 -35.38 -15.83 10.84
CA THR A 281 -35.68 -16.53 9.59
C THR A 281 -35.81 -15.50 8.47
N VAL A 282 -35.15 -15.73 7.33
CA VAL A 282 -35.17 -14.86 6.16
C VAL A 282 -35.51 -15.69 4.93
N ASN A 283 -36.58 -15.34 4.20
CA ASN A 283 -36.96 -15.99 2.96
C ASN A 283 -35.91 -15.71 1.89
N GLN A 284 -35.49 -16.75 1.19
CA GLN A 284 -34.50 -16.66 0.07
C GLN A 284 -35.24 -16.81 -1.26
N PRO A 285 -35.23 -15.81 -2.13
CA PRO A 285 -35.95 -15.90 -3.42
C PRO A 285 -35.25 -16.77 -4.45
N ALA A 286 -33.93 -17.05 -4.28
CA ALA A 286 -33.18 -17.98 -5.11
C ALA A 286 -32.22 -18.86 -4.29
N ASP A 287 -31.55 -19.79 -4.97
CA ASP A 287 -30.69 -20.82 -4.35
C ASP A 287 -29.25 -20.35 -4.08
N ASN A 288 -28.89 -19.16 -4.56
CA ASN A 288 -27.55 -18.58 -4.46
C ASN A 288 -27.57 -17.22 -3.75
N HIS A 289 -26.39 -16.66 -3.50
CA HIS A 289 -26.14 -15.45 -2.71
C HIS A 289 -26.76 -15.54 -1.30
N ASN A 290 -26.57 -16.68 -0.67
CA ASN A 290 -27.13 -16.91 0.67
C ASN A 290 -26.30 -16.25 1.78
N GLY A 291 -25.02 -15.92 1.52
CA GLY A 291 -24.10 -15.38 2.54
C GLY A 291 -23.97 -16.33 3.73
N GLY A 292 -24.52 -15.94 4.88
CA GLY A 292 -24.74 -16.80 6.03
C GLY A 292 -23.59 -16.90 7.01
N ASN A 293 -22.49 -16.18 6.85
CA ASN A 293 -21.47 -16.09 7.90
C ASN A 293 -22.00 -15.31 9.11
N ILE A 294 -21.59 -15.70 10.31
CA ILE A 294 -21.98 -15.07 11.58
C ILE A 294 -20.77 -14.98 12.52
N ALA A 295 -20.65 -13.88 13.27
CA ALA A 295 -19.64 -13.70 14.29
C ALA A 295 -20.07 -12.68 15.34
N PHE A 296 -19.47 -12.74 16.52
CA PHE A 296 -19.59 -11.67 17.53
C PHE A 296 -18.58 -10.55 17.27
N GLY A 297 -19.05 -9.30 17.32
CA GLY A 297 -18.19 -8.14 17.38
C GLY A 297 -17.55 -7.97 18.76
N LEU A 298 -16.51 -7.12 18.84
CA LEU A 298 -15.89 -6.77 20.13
C LEU A 298 -16.88 -6.02 21.06
N ASP A 299 -17.97 -5.53 20.52
CA ASP A 299 -19.09 -4.91 21.24
C ASP A 299 -20.06 -5.92 21.85
N GLY A 300 -19.83 -7.23 21.66
CA GLY A 300 -20.61 -8.32 22.22
C GLY A 300 -21.92 -8.62 21.48
N PHE A 301 -22.22 -7.96 20.36
CA PHE A 301 -23.40 -8.22 19.55
C PHE A 301 -23.12 -9.26 18.46
N LEU A 302 -24.17 -9.95 18.04
CA LEU A 302 -24.09 -10.92 16.94
C LEU A 302 -24.31 -10.22 15.60
N TYR A 303 -23.33 -10.36 14.70
CA TYR A 303 -23.41 -9.88 13.32
C TYR A 303 -23.70 -11.02 12.37
N ILE A 304 -24.45 -10.72 11.30
CA ILE A 304 -24.93 -11.70 10.32
C ILE A 304 -24.83 -11.08 8.94
N GLY A 305 -24.20 -11.77 7.98
CA GLY A 305 -24.15 -11.32 6.58
C GLY A 305 -25.12 -12.12 5.72
N PHE A 306 -26.02 -11.44 4.98
CA PHE A 306 -26.87 -12.04 3.96
C PHE A 306 -26.64 -11.39 2.60
N GLY A 307 -26.59 -12.21 1.55
CA GLY A 307 -26.59 -11.75 0.17
C GLY A 307 -27.94 -11.20 -0.28
N ASP A 308 -27.99 -10.70 -1.51
CA ASP A 308 -29.16 -10.07 -2.11
C ASP A 308 -30.35 -11.02 -2.40
N GLY A 309 -30.16 -12.30 -2.14
CA GLY A 309 -31.15 -13.33 -2.37
C GLY A 309 -31.06 -13.99 -3.75
N GLY A 310 -29.95 -13.73 -4.47
CA GLY A 310 -29.55 -14.46 -5.65
C GLY A 310 -30.13 -13.96 -6.98
N SER A 311 -29.84 -14.73 -8.00
CA SER A 311 -30.08 -14.39 -9.41
C SER A 311 -29.11 -13.30 -9.93
N GLY A 312 -29.05 -13.10 -11.25
CA GLY A 312 -28.16 -12.10 -11.85
C GLY A 312 -28.70 -10.68 -11.72
N GLY A 313 -27.85 -9.76 -11.24
CA GLY A 313 -28.13 -8.32 -11.23
C GLY A 313 -29.14 -7.85 -10.19
N ASP A 314 -29.41 -8.63 -9.13
CA ASP A 314 -30.36 -8.30 -8.05
C ASP A 314 -31.73 -7.87 -8.58
N PRO A 315 -32.51 -8.78 -9.24
CA PRO A 315 -33.73 -8.42 -9.93
C PRO A 315 -34.92 -8.16 -8.98
N TRP A 316 -34.71 -8.21 -7.69
CA TRP A 316 -35.75 -8.18 -6.67
C TRP A 316 -36.23 -6.76 -6.38
N GLY A 317 -37.48 -6.44 -6.82
CA GLY A 317 -38.05 -5.11 -6.65
C GLY A 317 -37.40 -4.05 -7.57
N SER A 318 -37.86 -2.81 -7.44
CA SER A 318 -37.45 -1.72 -8.34
C SER A 318 -36.01 -1.25 -8.18
N ILE A 319 -35.43 -1.36 -6.96
CA ILE A 319 -34.08 -0.87 -6.63
C ILE A 319 -33.12 -2.00 -6.25
N GLY A 320 -33.56 -3.24 -6.26
CA GLY A 320 -32.79 -4.39 -5.77
C GLY A 320 -32.81 -4.55 -4.26
N ASN A 321 -32.58 -5.78 -3.78
CA ASN A 321 -32.51 -6.06 -2.35
C ASN A 321 -31.29 -5.38 -1.69
N GLY A 322 -30.16 -5.26 -2.39
CA GLY A 322 -28.97 -4.59 -1.89
C GLY A 322 -29.28 -3.19 -1.36
N GLN A 323 -30.05 -2.39 -2.11
CA GLN A 323 -30.42 -1.01 -1.77
C GLN A 323 -31.75 -0.87 -1.02
N ASN A 324 -32.57 -1.90 -0.97
CA ASN A 324 -33.87 -1.85 -0.30
C ASN A 324 -33.73 -2.06 1.22
N LEU A 325 -33.95 -1.03 2.01
CA LEU A 325 -33.83 -1.07 3.47
C LEU A 325 -35.00 -1.78 4.18
N GLN A 326 -36.05 -2.15 3.45
CA GLN A 326 -37.20 -2.88 3.97
C GLN A 326 -37.01 -4.40 3.88
N THR A 327 -35.82 -4.88 3.58
CA THR A 327 -35.44 -6.30 3.57
C THR A 327 -34.12 -6.52 4.27
N LEU A 328 -33.92 -7.71 4.82
CA LEU A 328 -32.66 -8.15 5.43
C LEU A 328 -31.67 -8.74 4.42
N LEU A 329 -32.07 -8.88 3.15
CA LEU A 329 -31.21 -9.38 2.07
C LEU A 329 -30.28 -8.27 1.55
N GLY A 330 -29.04 -8.64 1.20
CA GLY A 330 -27.99 -7.72 0.76
C GLY A 330 -27.48 -6.82 1.89
N LYS A 331 -27.34 -7.39 3.10
CA LYS A 331 -27.09 -6.63 4.34
C LYS A 331 -26.06 -7.29 5.26
N MET A 332 -25.37 -6.45 6.00
CA MET A 332 -24.80 -6.82 7.29
C MET A 332 -25.78 -6.42 8.39
N LEU A 333 -26.19 -7.38 9.21
CA LEU A 333 -27.11 -7.18 10.33
C LEU A 333 -26.34 -7.19 11.64
N ARG A 334 -26.92 -6.57 12.68
CA ARG A 334 -26.39 -6.57 14.05
C ARG A 334 -27.54 -6.68 15.04
N ILE A 335 -27.50 -7.70 15.88
CA ILE A 335 -28.54 -8.00 16.87
C ILE A 335 -27.96 -8.27 18.25
N ASP A 336 -28.71 -7.94 19.29
CA ASP A 336 -28.37 -8.20 20.69
C ASP A 336 -29.12 -9.47 21.15
N ILE A 337 -28.36 -10.46 21.58
CA ILE A 337 -28.88 -11.75 22.08
C ILE A 337 -28.89 -11.84 23.63
N ALA A 338 -28.58 -10.74 24.33
CA ALA A 338 -28.60 -10.69 25.77
C ALA A 338 -30.02 -10.63 26.32
N GLY A 339 -30.34 -11.50 27.30
CA GLY A 339 -31.63 -11.52 27.96
C GLY A 339 -32.79 -11.92 27.05
N THR A 340 -32.52 -12.71 26.03
CA THR A 340 -33.53 -13.21 25.09
C THR A 340 -34.42 -14.28 25.77
N THR A 341 -35.69 -14.31 25.37
CA THR A 341 -36.66 -15.33 25.78
C THR A 341 -37.34 -15.89 24.55
N GLY A 342 -38.06 -16.99 24.64
CA GLY A 342 -38.78 -17.56 23.48
C GLY A 342 -39.75 -16.59 22.84
N ALA A 343 -40.24 -15.58 23.56
CA ALA A 343 -41.13 -14.52 23.06
C ALA A 343 -40.36 -13.32 22.46
N VAL A 344 -39.06 -13.13 22.81
CA VAL A 344 -38.21 -12.05 22.32
C VAL A 344 -36.85 -12.69 21.91
N PRO A 345 -36.74 -13.11 20.67
CA PRO A 345 -35.57 -13.90 20.22
C PRO A 345 -34.29 -13.07 20.15
N TYR A 346 -34.37 -11.76 19.96
CA TYR A 346 -33.26 -10.81 19.98
C TYR A 346 -33.78 -9.39 20.22
N ARG A 347 -32.85 -8.46 20.49
CA ARG A 347 -33.09 -7.02 20.60
C ARG A 347 -32.27 -6.25 19.57
N ILE A 348 -32.62 -4.99 19.38
CA ILE A 348 -31.86 -4.10 18.50
C ILE A 348 -30.90 -3.27 19.33
N PRO A 349 -29.55 -3.35 19.04
CA PRO A 349 -28.58 -2.48 19.66
C PRO A 349 -28.87 -1.00 19.39
N SER A 350 -28.71 -0.13 20.39
CA SER A 350 -28.99 1.31 20.28
C SER A 350 -28.15 2.04 19.22
N GLY A 351 -27.01 1.47 18.83
CA GLY A 351 -26.12 2.01 17.78
C GLY A 351 -26.45 1.53 16.35
N ASN A 352 -27.58 0.83 16.12
CA ASN A 352 -28.00 0.51 14.76
C ASN A 352 -28.63 1.75 14.08
N PRO A 353 -28.50 1.91 12.76
CA PRO A 353 -28.96 3.11 12.06
C PRO A 353 -30.48 3.36 12.12
N TYR A 354 -31.28 2.29 12.22
CA TYR A 354 -32.75 2.37 12.12
C TYR A 354 -33.46 1.93 13.42
N THR A 355 -32.84 2.17 14.57
CA THR A 355 -33.44 1.88 15.89
C THR A 355 -34.78 2.56 16.05
N GLY A 356 -35.72 1.87 16.73
CA GLY A 356 -37.08 2.37 16.94
C GLY A 356 -38.12 1.92 15.90
N ASN A 357 -37.69 1.40 14.76
CA ASN A 357 -38.60 0.77 13.81
C ASN A 357 -39.00 -0.64 14.29
N ALA A 358 -40.11 -1.16 13.74
CA ALA A 358 -40.54 -2.53 14.00
C ALA A 358 -39.56 -3.54 13.37
N LEU A 359 -39.39 -4.68 14.05
CA LEU A 359 -38.58 -5.79 13.54
C LEU A 359 -39.11 -6.29 12.19
N CYS A 360 -38.18 -6.67 11.31
CA CYS A 360 -38.54 -7.23 10.00
C CYS A 360 -38.89 -8.72 10.12
N ASN A 361 -40.16 -9.03 9.84
CA ASN A 361 -40.69 -10.40 9.91
C ASN A 361 -40.36 -11.20 8.63
N ALA A 362 -39.88 -12.43 8.78
CA ALA A 362 -39.43 -13.30 7.67
C ALA A 362 -38.46 -12.58 6.71
N GLY A 363 -37.72 -11.60 7.20
CA GLY A 363 -36.75 -10.82 6.45
C GLY A 363 -37.28 -9.60 5.73
N THR A 364 -38.54 -9.19 5.94
CA THR A 364 -39.13 -7.99 5.33
C THR A 364 -39.90 -7.13 6.34
N GLY A 365 -39.99 -5.83 6.06
CA GLY A 365 -40.70 -4.85 6.90
C GLY A 365 -41.40 -3.78 6.09
N SER A 366 -42.27 -3.00 6.75
CA SER A 366 -42.95 -1.84 6.15
C SER A 366 -42.10 -0.54 6.25
N GLN A 367 -41.04 -0.56 7.04
CA GLN A 367 -40.05 0.52 7.25
C GLN A 367 -38.65 -0.07 7.10
N SER A 368 -37.62 0.79 7.16
CA SER A 368 -36.22 0.33 7.23
C SER A 368 -36.03 -0.62 8.41
N CYS A 369 -35.49 -1.83 8.15
CA CYS A 369 -35.29 -2.86 9.13
C CYS A 369 -34.30 -2.43 10.20
N PRO A 370 -34.64 -2.47 11.49
CA PRO A 370 -33.77 -1.99 12.55
C PRO A 370 -32.57 -2.93 12.80
N GLU A 371 -32.63 -4.17 12.32
CA GLU A 371 -31.52 -5.14 12.37
C GLU A 371 -30.33 -4.72 11.50
N ILE A 372 -30.53 -3.84 10.50
CA ILE A 372 -29.49 -3.45 9.54
C ILE A 372 -28.39 -2.66 10.25
N TYR A 373 -27.16 -3.14 10.07
CA TYR A 373 -25.93 -2.44 10.43
C TYR A 373 -25.35 -1.69 9.22
N ALA A 374 -25.28 -2.35 8.05
CA ALA A 374 -24.83 -1.78 6.77
C ALA A 374 -25.56 -2.48 5.61
N TYR A 375 -25.51 -1.90 4.41
CA TYR A 375 -26.26 -2.38 3.27
C TYR A 375 -25.53 -2.18 1.94
N GLY A 376 -26.10 -2.72 0.85
CA GLY A 376 -25.52 -2.58 -0.48
C GLY A 376 -24.52 -3.68 -0.80
N PHE A 377 -24.73 -4.91 -0.27
CA PHE A 377 -23.93 -6.09 -0.56
C PHE A 377 -24.62 -7.01 -1.55
N ARG A 378 -23.82 -7.72 -2.36
CA ARG A 378 -24.32 -8.74 -3.27
C ARG A 378 -24.33 -10.12 -2.64
N ASN A 379 -23.17 -10.60 -2.19
CA ASN A 379 -23.02 -11.89 -1.53
C ASN A 379 -21.80 -11.87 -0.57
N PRO A 380 -21.94 -11.28 0.62
CA PRO A 380 -20.87 -11.16 1.61
C PRO A 380 -20.56 -12.56 2.17
N TRP A 381 -19.68 -13.30 1.46
CA TRP A 381 -19.46 -14.72 1.70
C TRP A 381 -18.73 -14.98 3.00
N ARG A 382 -17.49 -14.44 3.17
CA ARG A 382 -16.76 -14.51 4.42
C ARG A 382 -16.31 -13.12 4.81
N TRP A 383 -16.37 -12.91 6.10
CA TRP A 383 -16.00 -11.65 6.74
C TRP A 383 -15.54 -11.89 8.16
N SER A 384 -14.81 -10.96 8.71
CA SER A 384 -14.23 -11.10 10.04
C SER A 384 -14.05 -9.74 10.72
N PHE A 385 -13.92 -9.77 12.02
CA PHE A 385 -13.44 -8.63 12.79
C PHE A 385 -11.93 -8.70 12.95
N ASP A 386 -11.26 -7.58 12.73
CA ASP A 386 -9.88 -7.41 13.18
C ASP A 386 -9.88 -7.43 14.72
N ARG A 387 -9.30 -8.46 15.32
CA ARG A 387 -9.22 -8.60 16.78
C ARG A 387 -8.46 -7.47 17.47
N GLY A 388 -7.60 -6.74 16.76
CA GLY A 388 -6.79 -5.63 17.27
C GLY A 388 -7.50 -4.29 17.25
N SER A 389 -8.33 -4.00 16.25
CA SER A 389 -9.01 -2.71 16.08
C SER A 389 -10.52 -2.77 16.21
N GLY A 390 -11.14 -3.96 16.07
CA GLY A 390 -12.59 -4.13 16.00
C GLY A 390 -13.21 -3.78 14.65
N GLU A 391 -12.41 -3.45 13.63
CA GLU A 391 -12.91 -3.16 12.29
C GLU A 391 -13.51 -4.41 11.63
N LEU A 392 -14.62 -4.23 10.94
CA LEU A 392 -15.30 -5.28 10.20
C LEU A 392 -14.85 -5.27 8.73
N TRP A 393 -14.33 -6.42 8.26
CA TRP A 393 -13.84 -6.63 6.90
C TRP A 393 -14.65 -7.69 6.19
N VAL A 394 -15.11 -7.41 4.97
CA VAL A 394 -16.01 -8.26 4.19
C VAL A 394 -15.39 -8.53 2.83
N GLY A 395 -15.44 -9.79 2.37
CA GLY A 395 -15.29 -10.14 0.96
C GLY A 395 -16.68 -10.28 0.34
N ASP A 396 -17.04 -9.40 -0.60
CA ASP A 396 -18.30 -9.40 -1.29
C ASP A 396 -18.14 -9.92 -2.73
N VAL A 397 -18.83 -11.02 -3.04
CA VAL A 397 -18.69 -11.70 -4.34
C VAL A 397 -19.41 -10.90 -5.43
N GLY A 398 -18.67 -10.49 -6.44
CA GLY A 398 -19.14 -9.69 -7.55
C GLY A 398 -20.05 -10.40 -8.54
N GLN A 399 -20.57 -9.66 -9.53
CA GLN A 399 -21.52 -10.19 -10.50
C GLN A 399 -20.85 -10.89 -11.69
N GLY A 400 -19.88 -10.25 -12.32
CA GLY A 400 -19.26 -10.80 -13.52
C GLY A 400 -18.04 -10.04 -14.00
N GLN A 401 -17.61 -9.01 -13.29
CA GLN A 401 -16.45 -8.20 -13.67
C GLN A 401 -15.48 -7.96 -12.52
N ILE A 402 -15.98 -7.69 -11.30
CA ILE A 402 -15.16 -7.22 -10.18
C ILE A 402 -15.56 -7.91 -8.89
N GLU A 403 -14.58 -8.43 -8.17
CA GLU A 403 -14.64 -8.90 -6.79
C GLU A 403 -14.13 -7.82 -5.85
N GLU A 404 -14.68 -7.68 -4.64
CA GLU A 404 -14.34 -6.56 -3.76
C GLU A 404 -14.15 -6.94 -2.29
N VAL A 405 -13.34 -6.11 -1.62
CA VAL A 405 -13.09 -6.14 -0.17
C VAL A 405 -13.55 -4.82 0.44
N ASP A 406 -14.42 -4.91 1.42
CA ASP A 406 -14.98 -3.75 2.11
C ASP A 406 -14.56 -3.67 3.56
N ARG A 407 -14.34 -2.44 4.03
CA ARG A 407 -14.24 -2.14 5.46
C ARG A 407 -15.54 -1.52 5.92
N VAL A 408 -16.30 -2.26 6.73
CA VAL A 408 -17.71 -1.99 6.99
C VAL A 408 -17.91 -1.13 8.24
N VAL A 409 -18.71 -0.06 8.09
CA VAL A 409 -19.10 0.85 9.15
C VAL A 409 -20.63 0.90 9.30
N ALA A 410 -21.11 1.30 10.48
CA ALA A 410 -22.53 1.47 10.75
C ALA A 410 -23.18 2.48 9.76
N GLY A 411 -24.28 2.07 9.15
CA GLY A 411 -25.02 2.90 8.18
C GLY A 411 -24.36 2.99 6.80
N GLY A 412 -23.21 2.32 6.58
CA GLY A 412 -22.49 2.33 5.29
C GLY A 412 -23.31 1.69 4.17
N ASN A 413 -23.26 2.29 2.97
CA ASN A 413 -23.78 1.73 1.72
C ASN A 413 -22.60 1.28 0.85
N TYR A 414 -22.53 0.00 0.48
CA TYR A 414 -21.44 -0.61 -0.30
C TYR A 414 -21.75 -0.76 -1.78
N GLY A 415 -22.85 -0.14 -2.22
CA GLY A 415 -23.08 0.21 -3.61
C GLY A 415 -23.84 -0.81 -4.44
N TRP A 416 -23.88 -2.08 -4.12
CA TRP A 416 -24.65 -3.06 -4.89
C TRP A 416 -26.17 -2.76 -4.83
N ARG A 417 -26.87 -2.73 -5.94
CA ARG A 417 -26.54 -3.00 -7.36
C ARG A 417 -26.24 -1.76 -8.21
N CYS A 418 -26.00 -0.60 -7.60
CA CYS A 418 -25.61 0.60 -8.35
C CYS A 418 -24.23 0.45 -8.96
N PHE A 419 -23.32 -0.18 -8.22
CA PHE A 419 -21.93 -0.41 -8.58
C PHE A 419 -21.56 -1.89 -8.43
N GLU A 420 -20.58 -2.34 -9.20
CA GLU A 420 -19.82 -3.56 -9.03
C GLU A 420 -18.36 -3.14 -8.83
N GLY A 421 -17.85 -3.26 -7.61
CA GLY A 421 -16.62 -2.57 -7.23
C GLY A 421 -16.75 -1.06 -7.40
N THR A 422 -15.78 -0.45 -8.08
CA THR A 422 -15.83 0.98 -8.44
C THR A 422 -16.55 1.28 -9.76
N ASN A 423 -17.00 0.25 -10.49
CA ASN A 423 -17.65 0.41 -11.78
C ASN A 423 -19.17 0.62 -11.65
N PRO A 424 -19.76 1.63 -12.30
CA PRO A 424 -21.22 1.72 -12.41
C PRO A 424 -21.81 0.45 -13.05
N TYR A 425 -22.83 -0.14 -12.41
CA TYR A 425 -23.48 -1.37 -12.88
C TYR A 425 -24.92 -1.11 -13.32
N ASN A 426 -25.77 -0.59 -12.46
CA ASN A 426 -27.18 -0.40 -12.75
C ASN A 426 -27.65 1.00 -12.33
N SER A 427 -28.19 1.77 -13.27
CA SER A 427 -28.68 3.11 -13.02
C SER A 427 -30.05 3.15 -12.30
N THR A 428 -30.78 2.03 -12.28
CA THR A 428 -32.07 1.88 -11.60
C THR A 428 -31.87 1.22 -10.24
N CYS A 429 -31.18 1.92 -9.34
CA CYS A 429 -30.71 1.33 -8.09
C CYS A 429 -31.06 2.14 -6.83
N GLY A 430 -31.94 3.13 -6.95
CA GLY A 430 -32.43 3.92 -5.82
C GLY A 430 -31.70 5.24 -5.55
N PRO A 431 -32.19 6.05 -4.60
CA PRO A 431 -31.73 7.40 -4.39
C PRO A 431 -30.37 7.50 -3.68
N ASN A 432 -29.88 6.42 -3.08
CA ASN A 432 -28.69 6.41 -2.22
C ASN A 432 -27.38 6.10 -2.97
N ALA A 433 -27.43 5.96 -4.31
CA ALA A 433 -26.23 5.65 -5.12
C ALA A 433 -25.05 6.61 -4.86
N ALA A 434 -25.33 7.90 -4.71
CA ALA A 434 -24.31 8.92 -4.48
C ALA A 434 -23.61 8.83 -3.10
N SER A 435 -24.17 8.07 -2.15
CA SER A 435 -23.60 7.85 -0.82
C SER A 435 -22.83 6.53 -0.70
N SER A 436 -22.63 5.80 -1.81
CA SER A 436 -21.90 4.53 -1.80
C SER A 436 -20.43 4.73 -1.40
N LEU A 437 -19.96 3.85 -0.52
CA LEU A 437 -18.57 3.77 -0.11
C LEU A 437 -17.82 2.84 -1.08
N PRO A 438 -16.69 3.27 -1.64
CA PRO A 438 -15.90 2.40 -2.51
C PRO A 438 -15.21 1.30 -1.71
N PRO A 439 -14.94 0.13 -2.33
CA PRO A 439 -14.19 -0.92 -1.68
C PRO A 439 -12.76 -0.49 -1.34
N VAL A 440 -12.16 -1.13 -0.33
CA VAL A 440 -10.74 -0.95 0.04
C VAL A 440 -9.83 -1.58 -1.01
N ALA A 441 -10.22 -2.73 -1.53
CA ALA A 441 -9.50 -3.43 -2.60
C ALA A 441 -10.48 -4.12 -3.53
N GLN A 442 -10.06 -4.30 -4.78
CA GLN A 442 -10.86 -5.01 -5.79
C GLN A 442 -9.95 -5.71 -6.81
N TYR A 443 -10.51 -6.68 -7.53
CA TYR A 443 -9.84 -7.30 -8.66
C TYR A 443 -10.85 -7.71 -9.73
N THR A 444 -10.37 -7.75 -10.97
CA THR A 444 -11.21 -8.14 -12.13
C THR A 444 -11.27 -9.65 -12.28
N HIS A 445 -12.31 -10.15 -12.97
CA HIS A 445 -12.49 -11.58 -13.31
C HIS A 445 -11.37 -12.16 -14.21
N SER A 446 -10.47 -11.34 -14.73
CA SER A 446 -9.23 -11.83 -15.36
C SER A 446 -8.18 -12.32 -14.37
N VAL A 447 -8.34 -11.96 -13.08
CA VAL A 447 -7.40 -12.26 -12.01
C VAL A 447 -7.93 -13.32 -11.06
N GLY A 448 -9.20 -13.25 -10.70
CA GLY A 448 -9.96 -14.19 -9.89
C GLY A 448 -11.45 -13.88 -10.05
N TYR A 449 -12.37 -14.78 -9.70
CA TYR A 449 -13.78 -14.63 -10.03
C TYR A 449 -14.76 -15.05 -8.93
N SER A 450 -14.28 -15.28 -7.73
CA SER A 450 -15.13 -15.56 -6.56
C SER A 450 -14.34 -15.36 -5.27
N ILE A 451 -14.44 -14.16 -4.70
CA ILE A 451 -13.75 -13.84 -3.46
C ILE A 451 -14.26 -14.67 -2.29
N THR A 452 -13.35 -15.22 -1.51
CA THR A 452 -13.70 -15.90 -0.26
C THR A 452 -13.85 -14.90 0.90
N GLY A 453 -13.08 -13.82 0.91
CA GLY A 453 -12.87 -12.97 2.08
C GLY A 453 -11.69 -13.47 2.92
N GLY A 454 -11.54 -13.00 4.16
CA GLY A 454 -10.36 -13.31 4.96
C GLY A 454 -10.29 -12.62 6.31
N TYR A 455 -9.06 -12.37 6.82
CA TYR A 455 -8.78 -11.80 8.14
C TYR A 455 -7.65 -10.78 8.09
N VAL A 456 -7.67 -9.80 9.00
CA VAL A 456 -6.47 -9.03 9.32
C VAL A 456 -5.52 -9.92 10.13
N TYR A 457 -4.33 -10.18 9.59
CA TYR A 457 -3.36 -11.06 10.23
C TYR A 457 -2.83 -10.45 11.53
N ARG A 458 -2.90 -11.22 12.63
CA ARG A 458 -2.47 -10.82 13.98
C ARG A 458 -1.55 -11.84 14.65
N GLY A 459 -1.13 -12.85 13.89
CA GLY A 459 -0.13 -13.82 14.33
C GLY A 459 1.29 -13.23 14.39
N THR A 460 2.23 -14.05 14.81
CA THR A 460 3.64 -13.67 14.96
C THR A 460 4.59 -14.42 14.01
N ALA A 461 4.10 -15.52 13.41
CA ALA A 461 4.93 -16.35 12.54
C ALA A 461 5.34 -15.65 11.24
N ILE A 462 4.52 -14.70 10.75
CA ILE A 462 4.79 -13.98 9.50
C ILE A 462 4.76 -12.47 9.79
N PRO A 463 5.86 -11.88 10.30
CA PRO A 463 5.88 -10.48 10.74
C PRO A 463 5.47 -9.47 9.65
N THR A 464 5.74 -9.78 8.39
CA THR A 464 5.40 -8.93 7.23
C THR A 464 3.89 -8.85 6.95
N LEU A 465 3.10 -9.76 7.49
CA LEU A 465 1.63 -9.76 7.37
C LEU A 465 0.94 -9.04 8.52
N VAL A 466 1.62 -8.77 9.62
CA VAL A 466 0.98 -8.17 10.81
C VAL A 466 0.27 -6.86 10.46
N GLY A 467 -1.04 -6.82 10.73
CA GLY A 467 -1.88 -5.66 10.41
C GLY A 467 -2.36 -5.56 8.96
N ARG A 468 -2.07 -6.55 8.11
CA ARG A 468 -2.56 -6.61 6.74
C ARG A 468 -3.79 -7.51 6.63
N TYR A 469 -4.73 -7.14 5.81
CA TYR A 469 -5.87 -8.01 5.49
C TYR A 469 -5.46 -9.05 4.46
N VAL A 470 -5.60 -10.32 4.83
CA VAL A 470 -5.28 -11.47 3.97
C VAL A 470 -6.58 -12.11 3.52
N PHE A 471 -6.76 -12.28 2.21
CA PHE A 471 -7.97 -12.84 1.62
C PHE A 471 -7.65 -13.72 0.41
N ALA A 472 -8.63 -14.52 -0.02
CA ALA A 472 -8.44 -15.47 -1.11
C ALA A 472 -9.59 -15.41 -2.14
N ASP A 473 -9.32 -15.97 -3.33
CA ASP A 473 -10.30 -16.30 -4.35
C ASP A 473 -10.54 -17.82 -4.36
N PHE A 474 -11.80 -18.23 -4.28
CA PHE A 474 -12.21 -19.64 -4.28
C PHE A 474 -11.90 -20.33 -5.61
N GLY A 475 -12.09 -19.63 -6.71
CA GLY A 475 -12.02 -20.21 -8.04
C GLY A 475 -10.58 -20.42 -8.54
N THR A 476 -9.69 -19.49 -8.23
CA THR A 476 -8.28 -19.55 -8.66
C THR A 476 -7.34 -20.05 -7.57
N GLY A 477 -7.75 -20.01 -6.30
CA GLY A 477 -6.88 -20.35 -5.18
C GLY A 477 -5.83 -19.28 -4.87
N ARG A 478 -5.93 -18.12 -5.49
CA ARG A 478 -5.02 -17.02 -5.22
C ARG A 478 -5.29 -16.40 -3.85
N ILE A 479 -4.20 -16.06 -3.16
CA ILE A 479 -4.25 -15.38 -1.86
C ILE A 479 -3.50 -14.06 -1.99
N TRP A 480 -4.15 -12.99 -1.55
CA TRP A 480 -3.58 -11.64 -1.52
C TRP A 480 -3.49 -11.13 -0.08
N GLN A 481 -2.72 -10.08 0.07
CA GLN A 481 -2.65 -9.31 1.28
C GLN A 481 -2.68 -7.82 0.91
N VAL A 482 -3.50 -7.06 1.60
CA VAL A 482 -3.59 -5.62 1.39
C VAL A 482 -3.35 -4.86 2.70
N PRO A 483 -2.77 -3.66 2.63
CA PRO A 483 -2.66 -2.81 3.80
C PRO A 483 -4.06 -2.46 4.33
N ARG A 484 -4.18 -2.29 5.64
CA ARG A 484 -5.42 -1.87 6.28
C ARG A 484 -5.84 -0.45 5.88
N ASP A 485 -4.88 0.43 5.70
CA ASP A 485 -5.09 1.86 5.44
C ASP A 485 -4.88 2.18 3.96
N THR A 486 -5.66 1.56 3.07
CA THR A 486 -5.63 1.89 1.63
C THR A 486 -6.71 2.92 1.29
N ALA A 487 -6.30 4.00 0.65
CA ALA A 487 -7.14 4.91 -0.11
C ALA A 487 -6.25 5.52 -1.21
N PRO A 488 -6.66 5.58 -2.46
CA PRO A 488 -7.89 5.07 -3.06
C PRO A 488 -7.95 3.53 -3.12
N THR A 489 -9.09 2.99 -3.60
CA THR A 489 -9.30 1.54 -3.81
C THR A 489 -8.10 0.89 -4.52
N LEU A 490 -7.59 -0.18 -3.93
CA LEU A 490 -6.43 -0.90 -4.48
C LEU A 490 -6.90 -1.94 -5.50
N ASN A 491 -6.45 -1.83 -6.75
CA ASN A 491 -6.63 -2.88 -7.75
C ASN A 491 -5.54 -3.95 -7.57
N VAL A 492 -5.90 -5.13 -7.05
CA VAL A 492 -4.94 -6.22 -6.89
C VAL A 492 -4.87 -7.07 -8.16
N THR A 493 -3.67 -7.43 -8.57
CA THR A 493 -3.41 -8.19 -9.81
C THR A 493 -2.64 -9.47 -9.56
N SER A 494 -1.52 -9.40 -8.88
CA SER A 494 -0.67 -10.55 -8.55
C SER A 494 -0.94 -11.02 -7.13
N GLY A 495 -1.07 -12.33 -6.93
CA GLY A 495 -1.25 -12.97 -5.63
C GLY A 495 -0.47 -14.27 -5.56
N TYR A 496 -0.41 -14.85 -4.36
CA TYR A 496 0.18 -16.18 -4.15
C TYR A 496 -0.80 -17.24 -4.68
N ASP A 497 -0.37 -18.04 -5.63
CA ASP A 497 -1.14 -19.18 -6.12
C ASP A 497 -0.97 -20.38 -5.18
N SER A 498 -2.01 -20.67 -4.41
CA SER A 498 -2.00 -21.76 -3.44
C SER A 498 -2.37 -23.13 -4.04
N GLY A 499 -2.99 -23.15 -5.23
CA GLY A 499 -3.56 -24.34 -5.84
C GLY A 499 -4.77 -24.93 -5.06
N LEU A 500 -5.36 -24.15 -4.13
CA LEU A 500 -6.46 -24.60 -3.25
C LEU A 500 -7.80 -24.02 -3.72
N SER A 501 -8.90 -24.72 -3.45
CA SER A 501 -10.24 -24.13 -3.50
C SER A 501 -10.57 -23.60 -2.10
N VAL A 502 -10.13 -22.37 -1.80
CA VAL A 502 -10.24 -21.79 -0.46
C VAL A 502 -11.67 -21.37 -0.18
N SER A 503 -12.41 -22.16 0.60
CA SER A 503 -13.83 -21.91 0.93
C SER A 503 -14.03 -21.05 2.19
N GLY A 504 -13.03 -20.98 3.04
CA GLY A 504 -13.08 -20.22 4.28
C GLY A 504 -11.72 -20.12 4.95
N PHE A 505 -11.66 -19.24 5.91
CA PHE A 505 -10.50 -19.05 6.81
C PHE A 505 -10.86 -19.43 8.23
N GLY A 506 -9.83 -19.59 9.05
CA GLY A 506 -9.93 -19.66 10.50
C GLY A 506 -8.76 -18.92 11.13
N GLU A 507 -9.01 -18.25 12.23
CA GLU A 507 -8.00 -17.57 13.03
C GLU A 507 -7.81 -18.32 14.35
N SER A 508 -6.56 -18.69 14.69
CA SER A 508 -6.26 -19.29 15.97
C SER A 508 -6.33 -18.27 17.11
N VAL A 509 -6.37 -18.74 18.35
CA VAL A 509 -6.27 -17.87 19.53
C VAL A 509 -5.02 -16.98 19.49
N ASP A 510 -3.94 -17.48 18.88
CA ASP A 510 -2.67 -16.74 18.74
C ASP A 510 -2.63 -15.82 17.51
N GLY A 511 -3.71 -15.75 16.71
CA GLY A 511 -3.80 -14.87 15.54
C GLY A 511 -3.22 -15.44 14.26
N GLU A 512 -2.77 -16.70 14.24
CA GLU A 512 -2.31 -17.38 13.03
C GLU A 512 -3.49 -17.77 12.14
N LEU A 513 -3.30 -17.69 10.80
CA LEU A 513 -4.37 -17.96 9.84
C LEU A 513 -4.30 -19.38 9.27
N TYR A 514 -5.46 -19.97 9.19
CA TYR A 514 -5.72 -21.27 8.61
C TYR A 514 -6.74 -21.16 7.49
N LEU A 515 -6.78 -22.17 6.59
CA LEU A 515 -7.65 -22.21 5.43
C LEU A 515 -8.32 -23.57 5.32
N THR A 516 -9.57 -23.57 4.87
CA THR A 516 -10.28 -24.78 4.48
C THR A 516 -10.23 -24.95 2.96
N ASN A 517 -9.82 -26.14 2.51
CA ASN A 517 -9.88 -26.47 1.08
C ASN A 517 -11.13 -27.29 0.79
N TYR A 518 -12.06 -26.70 0.05
CA TYR A 518 -13.35 -27.31 -0.27
C TYR A 518 -13.23 -28.60 -1.07
N SER A 519 -12.33 -28.63 -2.07
CA SER A 519 -12.24 -29.72 -3.05
C SER A 519 -11.61 -30.99 -2.49
N ASN A 520 -10.59 -30.90 -1.59
CA ASN A 520 -9.91 -32.08 -1.03
C ASN A 520 -10.16 -32.30 0.47
N GLY A 521 -10.98 -31.43 1.08
CA GLY A 521 -11.32 -31.54 2.51
C GLY A 521 -10.18 -31.22 3.46
N GLY A 522 -9.09 -30.68 2.95
CA GLY A 522 -7.87 -30.43 3.72
C GLY A 522 -7.91 -29.12 4.49
N LEU A 523 -7.11 -29.06 5.56
CA LEU A 523 -6.83 -27.85 6.31
C LEU A 523 -5.40 -27.42 6.09
N TYR A 524 -5.20 -26.12 5.91
CA TYR A 524 -3.90 -25.54 5.62
C TYR A 524 -3.64 -24.38 6.58
N GLN A 525 -2.38 -24.07 6.82
CA GLN A 525 -1.95 -22.90 7.58
C GLN A 525 -1.13 -21.99 6.69
N LEU A 526 -1.24 -20.67 6.87
CA LEU A 526 -0.27 -19.74 6.33
C LEU A 526 1.01 -19.86 7.15
N VAL A 527 2.13 -20.10 6.46
CA VAL A 527 3.45 -20.21 7.04
C VAL A 527 4.42 -19.25 6.36
N PRO A 528 5.54 -18.87 6.97
CA PRO A 528 6.56 -18.11 6.29
C PRO A 528 6.96 -18.77 4.97
N GLY A 529 6.97 -17.99 3.88
CA GLY A 529 7.43 -18.43 2.58
C GLY A 529 8.97 -18.62 2.59
N ALA A 530 9.49 -19.55 1.79
CA ALA A 530 10.92 -19.61 1.51
C ALA A 530 11.28 -18.35 0.70
N GLY A 531 11.96 -17.40 1.30
CA GLY A 531 12.33 -16.14 0.69
C GLY A 531 13.24 -16.36 -0.51
N SER A 532 12.77 -16.09 -1.72
CA SER A 532 13.62 -15.95 -2.90
C SER A 532 13.92 -14.46 -3.07
N GLY A 533 15.13 -14.05 -2.69
CA GLY A 533 15.91 -12.93 -3.19
C GLY A 533 15.21 -11.61 -3.51
N GLY A 534 14.58 -10.97 -2.51
CA GLY A 534 14.32 -9.54 -2.53
C GLY A 534 15.33 -8.83 -1.63
N GLY A 535 15.62 -7.54 -1.88
CA GLY A 535 16.47 -6.75 -1.00
C GLY A 535 15.96 -6.80 0.44
N THR A 536 16.87 -6.82 1.41
CA THR A 536 16.52 -6.71 2.83
C THR A 536 16.75 -5.29 3.30
N ILE A 537 15.78 -4.72 4.02
CA ILE A 537 16.00 -3.44 4.71
C ILE A 537 16.60 -3.75 6.08
N PRO A 538 17.76 -3.21 6.41
CA PRO A 538 18.43 -3.44 7.68
C PRO A 538 17.54 -3.14 8.88
N THR A 539 17.73 -3.92 9.95
CA THR A 539 16.98 -3.76 11.21
C THR A 539 17.53 -2.56 12.01
N GLN A 540 18.84 -2.33 11.96
CA GLN A 540 19.47 -1.20 12.63
C GLN A 540 19.74 -0.07 11.62
N LEU A 541 19.61 1.18 12.06
CA LEU A 541 19.88 2.34 11.23
C LEU A 541 21.38 2.41 10.83
N SER A 542 22.27 2.02 11.74
CA SER A 542 23.70 1.92 11.50
C SER A 542 24.09 1.01 10.34
N ASP A 543 23.25 -0.01 10.03
CA ASP A 543 23.51 -0.97 8.95
C ASP A 543 22.99 -0.49 7.58
N THR A 544 22.29 0.66 7.54
CA THR A 544 21.65 1.15 6.29
C THR A 544 22.65 1.81 5.32
N GLY A 545 23.86 2.14 5.79
CA GLY A 545 24.83 2.95 5.05
C GLY A 545 24.44 4.43 4.91
N CYS A 546 23.32 4.89 5.50
CA CYS A 546 22.88 6.27 5.49
C CYS A 546 23.39 7.11 6.68
N VAL A 547 23.99 6.45 7.63
CA VAL A 547 24.70 7.05 8.78
C VAL A 547 26.10 6.48 8.88
N LEU A 548 26.96 7.08 9.70
CA LEU A 548 28.30 6.54 9.91
C LEU A 548 28.23 5.22 10.68
N PRO A 549 28.99 4.18 10.29
CA PRO A 549 28.90 2.85 10.92
C PRO A 549 29.19 2.83 12.42
N ASN A 550 30.04 3.74 12.88
CA ASN A 550 30.47 3.82 14.28
C ASN A 550 29.73 4.92 15.07
N ASP A 551 28.91 5.73 14.42
CA ASP A 551 28.14 6.80 15.04
C ASP A 551 26.86 7.07 14.21
N ALA A 552 25.81 6.34 14.51
CA ALA A 552 24.51 6.50 13.82
C ALA A 552 23.88 7.89 14.00
N THR A 553 24.44 8.73 14.89
CA THR A 553 23.99 10.12 15.05
C THR A 553 24.47 11.04 13.94
N GLN A 554 25.48 10.65 13.18
CA GLN A 554 26.05 11.41 12.08
C GLN A 554 25.60 10.86 10.72
N PRO A 555 25.19 11.71 9.76
CA PRO A 555 24.90 11.28 8.42
C PRO A 555 26.16 10.70 7.74
N ALA A 556 25.98 9.74 6.85
CA ALA A 556 27.07 9.27 6.00
C ALA A 556 27.64 10.42 5.14
N THR A 557 28.91 10.35 4.78
CA THR A 557 29.66 11.45 4.12
C THR A 557 29.06 11.81 2.75
N GLY A 558 28.38 10.89 2.08
CA GLY A 558 27.73 11.09 0.78
C GLY A 558 26.41 11.85 0.81
N LEU A 559 25.91 12.23 1.99
CA LEU A 559 24.62 12.86 2.16
C LEU A 559 24.70 14.40 2.06
N ILE A 560 23.78 14.99 1.29
CA ILE A 560 23.68 16.45 1.11
C ILE A 560 22.53 16.97 1.97
N PRO A 561 22.77 17.92 2.90
CA PRO A 561 21.72 18.51 3.70
C PRO A 561 20.77 19.36 2.85
N TYR A 562 19.47 19.35 3.18
CA TYR A 562 18.48 20.26 2.60
C TYR A 562 17.42 20.66 3.62
N ALA A 563 16.78 21.81 3.41
CA ALA A 563 15.71 22.30 4.24
C ALA A 563 14.63 23.00 3.39
N PRO A 564 13.38 22.53 3.40
CA PRO A 564 12.29 23.28 2.78
C PRO A 564 12.08 24.64 3.44
N ASN A 565 11.81 25.69 2.65
CA ASN A 565 11.52 27.04 3.14
C ASN A 565 10.27 27.06 4.05
N ALA A 566 9.23 26.31 3.67
CA ALA A 566 8.01 26.13 4.46
C ALA A 566 8.02 24.72 5.07
N PRO A 567 8.34 24.55 6.36
CA PRO A 567 8.45 23.23 6.99
C PRO A 567 7.08 22.60 7.25
N PHE A 568 6.95 21.29 7.01
CA PHE A 568 5.80 20.48 7.40
C PHE A 568 5.72 20.36 8.94
N TRP A 569 4.53 20.53 9.52
CA TRP A 569 4.30 20.31 10.95
C TRP A 569 4.46 18.83 11.32
N SER A 570 5.12 18.55 12.43
CA SER A 570 5.28 17.19 12.96
C SER A 570 5.38 17.26 14.48
N ASP A 571 4.27 17.59 15.12
CA ASP A 571 4.10 17.57 16.57
C ASP A 571 5.19 18.29 17.36
N GLY A 572 5.66 19.44 16.84
CA GLY A 572 6.72 20.26 17.43
C GLY A 572 8.13 19.73 17.24
N ALA A 573 8.35 18.60 16.57
CA ALA A 573 9.69 18.08 16.35
C ALA A 573 10.50 18.94 15.37
N THR A 574 11.77 19.15 15.70
CA THR A 574 12.78 19.66 14.75
C THR A 574 13.16 18.55 13.76
N LYS A 575 13.66 18.95 12.59
CA LYS A 575 13.97 18.01 11.51
C LYS A 575 15.25 18.37 10.79
N ASP A 576 16.19 17.41 10.77
CA ASP A 576 17.32 17.42 9.86
C ASP A 576 16.97 16.53 8.65
N ARG A 577 17.32 16.99 7.45
CA ARG A 577 17.01 16.27 6.21
C ARG A 577 18.23 16.18 5.33
N TYR A 578 18.38 15.01 4.69
CA TYR A 578 19.48 14.77 3.77
C TYR A 578 18.97 14.07 2.51
N LEU A 579 19.61 14.40 1.40
CA LEU A 579 19.46 13.82 0.08
C LEU A 579 20.67 12.95 -0.23
N ALA A 580 20.46 11.71 -0.59
CA ALA A 580 21.47 10.78 -1.04
C ALA A 580 21.10 10.28 -2.45
N LEU A 581 21.94 10.59 -3.45
CA LEU A 581 21.81 10.07 -4.81
C LEU A 581 22.95 9.11 -5.12
N PRO A 582 22.71 8.02 -5.87
CA PRO A 582 23.79 7.19 -6.40
C PRO A 582 24.76 8.01 -7.24
N ASN A 583 26.03 7.66 -7.21
CA ASN A 583 27.04 8.31 -8.04
C ASN A 583 26.66 8.23 -9.53
N GLY A 584 27.02 9.26 -10.30
CA GLY A 584 26.75 9.35 -11.73
C GLY A 584 25.28 9.60 -12.13
N THR A 585 24.36 9.72 -11.17
CA THR A 585 22.95 10.06 -11.43
C THR A 585 22.64 11.52 -11.14
N THR A 586 21.59 12.06 -11.70
CA THR A 586 21.18 13.46 -11.56
C THR A 586 19.70 13.59 -11.26
N LEU A 587 19.33 14.75 -10.73
CA LEU A 587 17.96 15.21 -10.58
C LEU A 587 17.51 15.89 -11.88
N SER A 588 16.19 15.86 -12.14
CA SER A 588 15.59 16.77 -13.12
C SER A 588 14.45 17.55 -12.47
N VAL A 589 14.05 18.64 -13.09
CA VAL A 589 12.95 19.49 -12.64
C VAL A 589 11.88 19.48 -13.70
N ASP A 590 10.64 19.16 -13.32
CA ASP A 590 9.52 19.17 -14.26
C ASP A 590 8.92 20.58 -14.43
N ALA A 591 7.91 20.69 -15.31
CA ALA A 591 7.29 21.97 -15.63
C ALA A 591 6.55 22.63 -14.45
N SER A 592 6.22 21.87 -13.39
CA SER A 592 5.61 22.41 -12.16
C SER A 592 6.65 22.90 -11.16
N GLY A 593 7.92 22.60 -11.37
CA GLY A 593 9.02 22.91 -10.46
C GLY A 593 9.31 21.78 -9.47
N ASP A 594 8.64 20.63 -9.60
CA ASP A 594 8.86 19.46 -8.76
C ASP A 594 10.14 18.72 -9.19
N VAL A 595 10.94 18.30 -8.20
CA VAL A 595 12.19 17.57 -8.45
C VAL A 595 11.89 16.10 -8.68
N GLN A 596 12.45 15.56 -9.77
CA GLN A 596 12.40 14.15 -10.14
C GLN A 596 13.71 13.45 -9.78
N PHE A 597 13.61 12.23 -9.27
CA PHE A 597 14.74 11.51 -8.68
C PHE A 597 15.09 10.26 -9.50
N PRO A 598 16.37 9.88 -9.58
CA PRO A 598 16.79 8.58 -10.15
C PRO A 598 16.48 7.43 -9.19
N ASN A 599 16.41 6.20 -9.72
CA ASN A 599 16.38 4.98 -8.90
C ASN A 599 17.64 4.91 -8.03
N GLY A 600 17.49 4.35 -6.83
CA GLY A 600 18.56 4.29 -5.85
C GLY A 600 18.60 5.51 -4.90
N THR A 601 17.78 6.54 -5.12
CA THR A 601 17.71 7.72 -4.23
C THR A 601 17.20 7.36 -2.85
N VAL A 602 17.80 7.97 -1.81
CA VAL A 602 17.34 7.93 -0.42
C VAL A 602 17.15 9.35 0.12
N LEU A 603 15.97 9.62 0.66
CA LEU A 603 15.70 10.84 1.44
C LEU A 603 15.68 10.48 2.92
N VAL A 604 16.57 11.06 3.69
CA VAL A 604 16.71 10.85 5.14
C VAL A 604 16.06 11.99 5.88
N LYS A 605 15.22 11.68 6.87
CA LYS A 605 14.56 12.67 7.73
C LYS A 605 14.68 12.26 9.19
N ASN A 606 15.42 13.02 9.97
CA ASN A 606 15.55 12.84 11.42
C ASN A 606 14.55 13.73 12.14
N PHE A 607 13.93 13.24 13.20
CA PHE A 607 13.01 13.98 14.07
C PHE A 607 13.58 14.03 15.49
N ALA A 608 13.53 15.20 16.11
CA ALA A 608 13.95 15.37 17.50
C ALA A 608 12.92 16.21 18.29
N LEU A 609 12.64 15.78 19.52
CA LEU A 609 11.87 16.52 20.52
C LEU A 609 12.85 17.13 21.53
N GLY A 610 13.02 18.45 21.47
CA GLY A 610 14.13 19.11 22.14
C GLY A 610 15.46 18.58 21.64
N THR A 611 16.31 18.07 22.55
CA THR A 611 17.60 17.47 22.19
C THR A 611 17.55 15.97 21.91
N ARG A 612 16.42 15.32 22.16
CA ARG A 612 16.26 13.87 22.00
C ARG A 612 15.86 13.53 20.58
N ARG A 613 16.67 12.75 19.87
CA ARG A 613 16.26 12.09 18.63
C ARG A 613 15.19 11.04 18.95
N VAL A 614 14.14 11.06 18.17
CA VAL A 614 12.96 10.18 18.36
C VAL A 614 12.87 9.18 17.26
N GLU A 615 13.01 9.66 16.02
CA GLU A 615 12.71 8.88 14.82
C GLU A 615 13.62 9.28 13.67
N THR A 616 14.02 8.31 12.84
CA THR A 616 14.57 8.55 11.51
C THR A 616 13.70 7.85 10.48
N ARG A 617 13.32 8.55 9.41
CA ARG A 617 12.62 7.98 8.25
C ARG A 617 13.52 7.98 7.05
N LEU A 618 13.59 6.85 6.36
CA LEU A 618 14.23 6.69 5.06
C LEU A 618 13.14 6.53 4.01
N LEU A 619 13.01 7.47 3.09
CA LEU A 619 12.16 7.34 1.92
C LEU A 619 13.04 6.96 0.73
N MET A 620 12.89 5.74 0.23
CA MET A 620 13.77 5.12 -0.75
C MET A 620 13.07 4.94 -2.09
N ARG A 621 13.73 5.35 -3.18
CA ARG A 621 13.33 5.01 -4.54
C ARG A 621 14.13 3.80 -5.00
N HIS A 622 13.50 2.65 -4.99
CA HIS A 622 14.13 1.37 -5.27
C HIS A 622 14.49 1.16 -6.75
N THR A 623 15.19 0.07 -7.06
CA THR A 623 15.62 -0.24 -8.45
C THR A 623 14.45 -0.47 -9.40
N ASP A 624 13.28 -0.90 -8.91
CA ASP A 624 12.03 -1.03 -9.66
C ASP A 624 11.34 0.33 -9.98
N GLY A 625 11.89 1.44 -9.50
CA GLY A 625 11.35 2.78 -9.67
C GLY A 625 10.28 3.20 -8.65
N GLU A 626 9.85 2.28 -7.80
CA GLU A 626 8.83 2.53 -6.79
C GLU A 626 9.46 3.10 -5.50
N TRP A 627 8.64 3.89 -4.77
CA TRP A 627 9.03 4.46 -3.50
C TRP A 627 8.50 3.65 -2.31
N ALA A 628 9.31 3.53 -1.27
CA ALA A 628 8.89 2.99 0.03
C ALA A 628 9.48 3.80 1.18
N GLY A 629 8.75 3.89 2.29
CA GLY A 629 9.17 4.60 3.50
C GLY A 629 9.47 3.64 4.63
N TYR A 630 10.60 3.80 5.30
CA TYR A 630 11.03 2.96 6.42
C TYR A 630 11.29 3.81 7.65
N THR A 631 10.64 3.45 8.75
CA THR A 631 10.68 4.16 10.03
C THR A 631 11.63 3.45 10.99
N TYR A 632 12.50 4.21 11.66
CA TYR A 632 13.44 3.74 12.69
C TYR A 632 13.21 4.53 13.98
N GLU A 633 13.01 3.81 15.07
CA GLU A 633 12.89 4.40 16.42
C GLU A 633 14.25 4.42 17.12
N TRP A 634 14.63 5.58 17.64
CA TRP A 634 15.87 5.75 18.41
C TRP A 634 15.75 5.12 19.78
N ASN A 635 16.79 4.40 20.18
CA ASN A 635 16.89 3.86 21.53
C ASN A 635 16.98 5.00 22.58
N SER A 636 16.78 4.65 23.85
CA SER A 636 16.76 5.65 24.94
C SER A 636 18.12 6.34 25.15
N GLN A 637 19.22 5.70 24.76
CA GLN A 637 20.58 6.24 24.82
C GLN A 637 20.91 7.18 23.65
N GLY A 638 20.11 7.18 22.59
CA GLY A 638 20.33 7.99 21.39
C GLY A 638 21.56 7.56 20.58
N THR A 639 21.95 6.28 20.67
CA THR A 639 23.16 5.76 20.02
C THR A 639 22.87 5.08 18.68
N ASP A 640 21.68 4.48 18.50
CA ASP A 640 21.22 3.89 17.25
C ASP A 640 19.70 3.80 17.22
N ALA A 641 19.12 3.44 16.08
CA ALA A 641 17.70 3.30 15.90
C ALA A 641 17.34 1.96 15.27
N THR A 642 16.22 1.37 15.74
CA THR A 642 15.71 0.08 15.29
C THR A 642 14.49 0.28 14.39
N ARG A 643 14.40 -0.47 13.28
CA ARG A 643 13.28 -0.42 12.34
C ARG A 643 11.96 -0.78 13.01
N VAL A 644 10.94 0.05 12.81
CA VAL A 644 9.56 -0.17 13.24
C VAL A 644 8.77 -0.74 12.07
N ILE A 645 8.35 -2.00 12.18
CA ILE A 645 7.53 -2.68 11.18
C ILE A 645 6.06 -2.54 11.56
N GLY A 646 5.19 -2.23 10.58
CA GLY A 646 3.74 -2.13 10.78
C GLY A 646 3.27 -0.87 11.51
N GLY A 647 4.19 0.00 11.92
CA GLY A 647 3.88 1.22 12.67
C GLY A 647 3.55 0.97 14.15
N LYS A 648 3.67 2.01 14.96
CA LYS A 648 3.26 1.97 16.38
C LYS A 648 3.03 3.38 16.93
N THR A 649 2.38 3.44 18.09
CA THR A 649 2.26 4.65 18.90
C THR A 649 2.97 4.45 20.24
N ALA A 650 3.73 5.43 20.70
CA ALA A 650 4.41 5.39 21.99
C ALA A 650 4.42 6.76 22.67
N THR A 651 4.59 6.79 23.99
CA THR A 651 4.83 8.05 24.71
C THR A 651 6.31 8.37 24.70
N VAL A 652 6.68 9.49 24.09
CA VAL A 652 8.06 9.95 23.99
C VAL A 652 8.14 11.39 24.50
N SER A 653 9.05 11.65 25.44
CA SER A 653 9.21 12.97 26.06
C SER A 653 7.90 13.57 26.59
N GLY A 654 7.00 12.73 27.11
CA GLY A 654 5.72 13.14 27.71
C GLY A 654 4.59 13.41 26.72
N GLN A 655 4.80 13.21 25.40
CA GLN A 655 3.74 13.32 24.40
C GLN A 655 3.56 12.01 23.62
N THR A 656 2.38 11.82 23.07
CA THR A 656 2.09 10.71 22.16
C THR A 656 2.80 10.94 20.83
N TRP A 657 3.61 9.95 20.40
CA TRP A 657 4.32 9.97 19.13
C TRP A 657 3.89 8.79 18.26
N VAL A 658 3.56 9.07 16.99
CA VAL A 658 3.17 8.05 16.02
C VAL A 658 4.35 7.74 15.12
N PHE A 659 4.84 6.49 15.19
CA PHE A 659 5.78 5.93 14.23
C PHE A 659 4.97 5.33 13.07
N PRO A 660 4.96 5.94 11.88
CA PRO A 660 4.11 5.48 10.79
C PRO A 660 4.59 4.14 10.24
N SER A 661 3.63 3.33 9.79
CA SER A 661 3.91 2.15 8.98
C SER A 661 4.41 2.54 7.57
N GLU A 662 4.97 1.59 6.85
CA GLU A 662 5.42 1.76 5.46
C GLU A 662 4.29 2.28 4.55
N THR A 663 3.06 1.80 4.76
CA THR A 663 1.88 2.23 4.02
C THR A 663 1.41 3.63 4.42
N GLN A 664 1.47 3.97 5.71
CA GLN A 664 1.13 5.31 6.19
C GLN A 664 2.12 6.38 5.68
N CYS A 665 3.38 6.03 5.42
CA CYS A 665 4.31 6.94 4.75
C CYS A 665 3.76 7.36 3.38
N LEU A 666 3.28 6.38 2.57
CA LEU A 666 2.77 6.64 1.23
C LEU A 666 1.40 7.30 1.20
N ALA A 667 0.64 7.28 2.30
CA ALA A 667 -0.62 8.02 2.43
C ALA A 667 -0.41 9.55 2.41
N CYS A 668 0.71 10.04 2.97
CA CYS A 668 1.12 11.44 2.86
C CYS A 668 2.03 11.67 1.65
N HIS A 669 2.99 10.77 1.37
CA HIS A 669 3.86 10.81 0.20
C HIS A 669 3.13 10.26 -1.03
N THR A 670 2.06 10.97 -1.46
CA THR A 670 1.19 10.54 -2.56
C THR A 670 1.91 10.58 -3.92
N ALA A 671 1.47 9.77 -4.88
CA ALA A 671 1.99 9.82 -6.25
C ALA A 671 1.70 11.19 -6.91
N ALA A 672 0.52 11.76 -6.64
CA ALA A 672 0.11 13.07 -7.13
C ALA A 672 1.02 14.21 -6.63
N ALA A 673 1.68 14.03 -5.46
CA ALA A 673 2.65 14.98 -4.90
C ALA A 673 4.10 14.60 -5.22
N GLY A 674 4.36 13.75 -6.23
CA GLY A 674 5.72 13.36 -6.62
C GLY A 674 6.48 12.55 -5.57
N ARG A 675 5.81 12.02 -4.57
CA ARG A 675 6.38 11.22 -3.46
C ARG A 675 7.33 11.96 -2.51
N SER A 676 8.14 12.91 -3.00
CA SER A 676 9.31 13.46 -2.27
C SER A 676 9.00 14.64 -1.35
N LEU A 677 7.83 14.93 -0.97
CA LEU A 677 7.35 16.10 -0.20
C LEU A 677 8.41 17.15 0.20
N GLY A 678 8.30 18.37 -0.35
CA GLY A 678 9.14 19.50 -0.03
C GLY A 678 10.45 19.61 -0.85
N LEU A 679 10.69 18.72 -1.81
CA LEU A 679 11.78 18.85 -2.77
C LEU A 679 11.21 19.37 -4.10
N GLU A 680 10.96 20.66 -4.15
CA GLU A 680 10.57 21.47 -5.31
C GLU A 680 11.36 22.76 -5.32
N ILE A 681 11.51 23.38 -6.46
CA ILE A 681 12.33 24.61 -6.61
C ILE A 681 11.87 25.72 -5.65
N SER A 682 10.56 25.90 -5.47
CA SER A 682 10.02 26.95 -4.60
C SER A 682 10.36 26.74 -3.11
N GLN A 683 10.52 25.52 -2.69
CA GLN A 683 10.89 25.13 -1.33
C GLN A 683 12.42 25.11 -1.10
N LEU A 684 13.21 24.84 -2.16
CA LEU A 684 14.66 24.80 -2.11
C LEU A 684 15.32 26.15 -2.42
N ASN A 685 14.58 27.11 -2.99
CA ASN A 685 15.11 28.43 -3.28
C ASN A 685 15.20 29.29 -2.01
N GLY A 686 16.14 28.92 -1.15
CA GLY A 686 16.45 29.57 0.12
C GLY A 686 17.87 29.22 0.56
N ASN A 687 18.40 29.98 1.51
CA ASN A 687 19.76 29.77 2.03
C ASN A 687 19.76 28.66 3.09
N LEU A 688 20.82 27.83 3.05
CA LEU A 688 21.10 26.77 4.01
C LEU A 688 22.57 26.89 4.47
N PHE A 689 22.83 26.58 5.73
CA PHE A 689 24.18 26.41 6.25
C PHE A 689 24.68 24.98 5.93
N TYR A 690 25.84 24.90 5.31
CA TYR A 690 26.54 23.66 4.95
C TYR A 690 27.70 23.41 5.93
N PRO A 691 27.53 22.47 6.89
CA PRO A 691 28.56 22.23 7.92
C PRO A 691 29.91 21.77 7.33
N GLN A 692 29.89 21.08 6.19
CA GLN A 692 31.09 20.55 5.53
C GLN A 692 32.08 21.65 5.13
N THR A 693 31.57 22.83 4.81
CA THR A 693 32.40 23.97 4.33
C THR A 693 32.33 25.21 5.23
N GLY A 694 31.38 25.20 6.20
CA GLY A 694 31.12 26.38 7.04
C GLY A 694 30.42 27.53 6.30
N ARG A 695 29.89 27.31 5.10
CA ARG A 695 29.24 28.34 4.26
C ARG A 695 27.72 28.31 4.37
N THR A 696 27.10 29.48 4.26
CA THR A 696 25.66 29.63 4.05
C THR A 696 25.44 30.07 2.60
N ALA A 697 24.64 29.28 1.86
CA ALA A 697 24.41 29.48 0.43
C ALA A 697 23.01 29.05 0.01
N ASN A 698 22.54 29.57 -1.15
CA ASN A 698 21.29 29.14 -1.75
C ASN A 698 21.37 27.66 -2.16
N GLN A 699 20.34 26.88 -1.80
CA GLN A 699 20.32 25.43 -2.02
C GLN A 699 20.26 25.08 -3.50
N VAL A 700 19.44 25.79 -4.30
CA VAL A 700 19.34 25.54 -5.75
C VAL A 700 20.67 25.82 -6.41
N THR A 701 21.31 26.98 -6.11
CA THR A 701 22.65 27.32 -6.61
C THR A 701 23.66 26.26 -6.24
N THR A 702 23.64 25.80 -4.99
CA THR A 702 24.59 24.78 -4.52
C THR A 702 24.43 23.47 -5.25
N LEU A 703 23.18 22.95 -5.33
CA LEU A 703 22.90 21.68 -6.00
C LEU A 703 23.24 21.73 -7.50
N ASP A 704 23.00 22.87 -8.15
CA ASP A 704 23.34 23.07 -9.56
C ASP A 704 24.85 23.14 -9.76
N ALA A 705 25.56 23.93 -8.92
CA ALA A 705 27.02 24.11 -8.98
C ALA A 705 27.80 22.81 -8.79
N ILE A 706 27.29 21.88 -8.00
CA ILE A 706 27.91 20.54 -7.80
C ILE A 706 27.39 19.49 -8.76
N GLY A 707 26.68 19.88 -9.84
CA GLY A 707 26.23 18.98 -10.92
C GLY A 707 25.12 18.02 -10.52
N MET A 708 24.25 18.41 -9.57
CA MET A 708 23.12 17.56 -9.17
C MET A 708 21.94 17.63 -10.14
N PHE A 709 21.77 18.71 -10.93
CA PHE A 709 20.69 18.84 -11.89
C PHE A 709 21.13 18.53 -13.34
N SER A 710 20.27 17.86 -14.08
CA SER A 710 20.40 17.64 -15.52
C SER A 710 19.02 17.73 -16.21
N PRO A 711 18.76 18.72 -17.09
CA PRO A 711 19.64 19.87 -17.39
C PRO A 711 19.87 20.77 -16.16
N PRO A 712 20.94 21.59 -16.16
CA PRO A 712 21.16 22.58 -15.10
C PRO A 712 20.00 23.56 -14.94
N VAL A 713 19.79 24.08 -13.73
CA VAL A 713 18.81 25.14 -13.44
C VAL A 713 19.40 26.48 -13.87
N ALA A 714 19.29 26.81 -15.15
CA ALA A 714 19.91 28.01 -15.73
C ALA A 714 19.36 29.35 -15.20
N THR A 715 18.18 29.32 -14.54
CA THR A 715 17.52 30.54 -14.03
C THR A 715 18.15 30.97 -12.70
N PRO A 716 18.62 32.20 -12.56
CA PRO A 716 19.17 32.71 -11.30
C PRO A 716 18.15 32.60 -10.15
N PRO A 717 18.57 32.30 -8.92
CA PRO A 717 17.67 32.14 -7.76
C PRO A 717 16.75 33.34 -7.50
N ALA A 718 17.19 34.55 -7.78
CA ALA A 718 16.38 35.75 -7.63
C ALA A 718 15.16 35.81 -8.58
N SER A 719 15.19 35.04 -9.68
CA SER A 719 14.10 34.91 -10.65
C SER A 719 13.30 33.62 -10.51
N LEU A 720 13.71 32.72 -9.62
CA LEU A 720 12.98 31.50 -9.29
C LEU A 720 11.93 31.77 -8.21
N PRO A 721 10.81 31.05 -8.21
CA PRO A 721 9.83 31.13 -7.13
C PRO A 721 10.48 30.71 -5.80
N ALA A 722 10.11 31.41 -4.71
CA ALA A 722 10.53 31.06 -3.36
C ALA A 722 9.31 31.08 -2.44
N MET A 723 9.02 29.98 -1.79
CA MET A 723 7.92 29.89 -0.84
C MET A 723 8.34 30.53 0.50
N PRO A 724 7.53 31.44 1.09
CA PRO A 724 7.90 32.02 2.38
C PRO A 724 7.76 31.03 3.52
N ASN A 725 8.54 31.21 4.58
CA ASN A 725 8.34 30.47 5.82
C ASN A 725 7.01 30.90 6.49
N PRO A 726 6.07 29.99 6.72
CA PRO A 726 4.77 30.31 7.34
C PRO A 726 4.90 30.96 8.72
N TYR A 727 5.93 30.61 9.47
CA TYR A 727 6.19 31.10 10.82
C TYR A 727 7.15 32.31 10.86
N GLY A 728 7.63 32.74 9.70
CA GLY A 728 8.53 33.87 9.57
C GLY A 728 7.80 35.20 9.41
N THR A 729 8.59 36.25 9.12
CA THR A 729 8.07 37.61 8.88
C THR A 729 8.13 38.03 7.43
N SER A 730 8.82 37.29 6.58
CA SER A 730 8.91 37.55 5.14
C SER A 730 7.65 37.07 4.43
N GLY A 731 7.21 37.80 3.38
CA GLY A 731 5.97 37.56 2.67
C GLY A 731 4.71 38.10 3.38
N THR A 732 3.66 38.30 2.61
CA THR A 732 2.35 38.75 3.09
C THR A 732 1.68 37.67 3.95
N LEU A 733 0.65 38.05 4.72
CA LEU A 733 -0.16 37.11 5.49
C LEU A 733 -0.75 36.00 4.60
N THR A 734 -1.23 36.38 3.40
CA THR A 734 -1.80 35.43 2.43
C THR A 734 -0.73 34.45 1.92
N GLU A 735 0.44 34.93 1.52
CA GLU A 735 1.51 34.06 1.04
C GLU A 735 1.95 33.06 2.11
N ARG A 736 2.13 33.52 3.36
CA ARG A 736 2.49 32.62 4.48
C ARG A 736 1.40 31.59 4.79
N ALA A 737 0.12 31.99 4.80
CA ALA A 737 -0.99 31.07 5.00
C ALA A 737 -1.11 30.05 3.85
N ARG A 738 -0.89 30.50 2.61
CA ARG A 738 -0.89 29.61 1.43
C ARG A 738 0.31 28.66 1.44
N ALA A 739 1.49 29.10 1.91
CA ALA A 739 2.64 28.23 2.09
C ALA A 739 2.38 27.16 3.17
N TRP A 740 1.71 27.53 4.26
CA TRP A 740 1.30 26.57 5.29
C TRP A 740 0.33 25.52 4.74
N LEU A 741 -0.69 25.96 3.97
CA LEU A 741 -1.67 25.06 3.35
C LEU A 741 -1.00 24.13 2.32
N HIS A 742 -0.11 24.67 1.51
CA HIS A 742 0.64 23.85 0.55
C HIS A 742 1.39 22.74 1.26
N THR A 743 2.16 23.07 2.27
CA THR A 743 3.06 22.11 2.94
C THR A 743 2.31 21.08 3.77
N ASN A 744 1.20 21.45 4.43
CA ASN A 744 0.51 20.58 5.37
C ASN A 744 -0.73 19.88 4.78
N CYS A 745 -1.24 20.32 3.63
CA CYS A 745 -2.51 19.83 3.09
C CYS A 745 -2.44 19.43 1.61
N ALA A 746 -1.63 20.14 0.78
CA ALA A 746 -1.66 19.97 -0.67
C ALA A 746 -1.06 18.65 -1.17
N GLN A 747 -0.37 17.86 -0.34
CA GLN A 747 0.05 16.51 -0.70
C GLN A 747 -1.15 15.58 -0.97
N CYS A 748 -2.28 15.81 -0.27
CA CYS A 748 -3.53 15.08 -0.46
C CYS A 748 -4.59 15.94 -1.19
N HIS A 749 -4.68 17.25 -0.88
CA HIS A 749 -5.66 18.15 -1.47
C HIS A 749 -5.12 18.83 -2.74
N ARG A 750 -5.05 18.07 -3.81
CA ARG A 750 -4.68 18.44 -5.18
C ARG A 750 -5.37 17.51 -6.18
N PRO A 751 -5.42 17.82 -7.48
CA PRO A 751 -5.89 16.87 -8.50
C PRO A 751 -5.18 15.52 -8.38
N ALA A 752 -5.95 14.44 -8.40
CA ALA A 752 -5.49 13.05 -8.19
C ALA A 752 -4.83 12.77 -6.82
N GLY A 753 -5.01 13.63 -5.82
CA GLY A 753 -4.40 13.47 -4.48
C GLY A 753 -5.07 12.45 -3.56
N GLY A 754 -6.11 11.74 -4.03
CA GLY A 754 -6.75 10.64 -3.30
C GLY A 754 -7.74 11.05 -2.21
N THR A 755 -8.13 12.34 -2.14
CA THR A 755 -9.21 12.79 -1.25
C THR A 755 -10.56 12.80 -1.97
N PRO A 756 -11.69 12.59 -1.26
CA PRO A 756 -13.03 12.64 -1.87
C PRO A 756 -13.47 14.08 -2.23
N THR A 757 -12.61 15.07 -2.06
CA THR A 757 -12.91 16.48 -2.32
C THR A 757 -12.11 16.98 -3.54
N ASN A 758 -12.66 17.93 -4.27
CA ASN A 758 -12.00 18.55 -5.41
C ASN A 758 -11.14 19.79 -5.03
N LEU A 759 -10.66 19.83 -3.79
CA LEU A 759 -9.82 20.92 -3.29
C LEU A 759 -8.43 20.89 -3.94
N ASP A 760 -7.92 22.05 -4.31
CA ASP A 760 -6.52 22.25 -4.71
C ASP A 760 -5.86 23.32 -3.84
N LEU A 761 -5.12 22.90 -2.84
CA LEU A 761 -4.48 23.77 -1.84
C LEU A 761 -3.02 24.07 -2.16
N ARG A 762 -2.55 23.75 -3.38
CA ARG A 762 -1.18 24.09 -3.80
C ARG A 762 -0.92 25.60 -3.75
N TYR A 763 0.31 25.96 -3.46
CA TYR A 763 0.73 27.35 -3.36
C TYR A 763 0.49 28.14 -4.66
N THR A 764 0.70 27.52 -5.79
CA THR A 764 0.55 28.09 -7.13
C THR A 764 -0.91 28.26 -7.58
N THR A 765 -1.87 27.57 -6.96
CA THR A 765 -3.29 27.68 -7.29
C THR A 765 -3.86 28.98 -6.71
N SER A 766 -4.57 29.81 -7.48
CA SER A 766 -5.21 31.01 -6.95
C SER A 766 -6.25 30.68 -5.89
N LEU A 767 -6.58 31.60 -4.98
CA LEU A 767 -7.58 31.34 -3.92
C LEU A 767 -8.94 30.93 -4.51
N ALA A 768 -9.38 31.59 -5.57
CA ALA A 768 -10.61 31.21 -6.31
C ALA A 768 -10.52 29.80 -6.91
N GLY A 769 -9.34 29.41 -7.42
CA GLY A 769 -9.10 28.10 -8.00
C GLY A 769 -8.96 26.95 -7.00
N THR A 770 -8.88 27.26 -5.70
CA THR A 770 -8.74 26.20 -4.66
C THR A 770 -9.99 25.36 -4.46
N ASN A 771 -11.15 25.78 -4.97
CA ASN A 771 -12.48 25.22 -4.68
C ASN A 771 -12.84 25.21 -3.16
N ALA A 772 -12.11 25.98 -2.34
CA ALA A 772 -12.31 26.06 -0.89
C ALA A 772 -13.02 27.34 -0.46
N CYS A 773 -12.77 28.45 -1.18
CA CYS A 773 -13.24 29.76 -0.79
C CYS A 773 -14.75 29.88 -0.90
N ASN A 774 -15.43 30.16 0.22
CA ASN A 774 -16.90 30.21 0.40
C ASN A 774 -17.64 28.94 -0.08
N ALA A 775 -16.93 27.84 -0.33
CA ALA A 775 -17.51 26.57 -0.72
C ALA A 775 -18.14 25.84 0.47
N THR A 776 -19.24 25.13 0.20
CA THR A 776 -19.92 24.29 1.21
C THR A 776 -19.07 23.04 1.50
N PRO A 777 -18.90 22.63 2.78
CA PRO A 777 -18.17 21.41 3.12
C PRO A 777 -18.86 20.15 2.57
N GLN A 778 -18.09 19.24 1.98
CA GLN A 778 -18.59 17.98 1.42
C GLN A 778 -18.47 16.82 2.42
N ALA A 779 -17.57 16.93 3.39
CA ALA A 779 -17.24 15.87 4.37
C ALA A 779 -17.66 16.25 5.81
N GLY A 780 -18.90 16.77 5.98
CA GLY A 780 -19.47 17.16 7.26
C GLY A 780 -19.20 18.62 7.68
N ASP A 781 -20.13 19.18 8.41
CA ASP A 781 -20.18 20.57 8.84
C ASP A 781 -19.57 20.84 10.22
N LEU A 782 -19.20 19.78 10.96
CA LEU A 782 -18.66 19.81 12.32
C LEU A 782 -19.61 20.48 13.35
N GLY A 783 -20.93 20.59 13.06
CA GLY A 783 -21.91 21.31 13.87
C GLY A 783 -21.80 22.85 13.79
N ILE A 784 -21.06 23.36 12.80
CA ILE A 784 -20.87 24.80 12.60
C ILE A 784 -22.09 25.39 11.87
N THR A 785 -22.65 26.46 12.38
CA THR A 785 -23.79 27.18 11.73
C THR A 785 -23.31 27.86 10.43
N ASN A 786 -23.99 27.61 9.32
CA ASN A 786 -23.64 28.14 7.98
C ASN A 786 -22.16 27.93 7.60
N PRO A 787 -21.62 26.68 7.66
CA PRO A 787 -20.20 26.39 7.47
C PRO A 787 -19.78 26.67 6.05
N ARG A 788 -18.52 27.07 5.90
CA ARG A 788 -17.78 27.09 4.63
C ARG A 788 -16.44 26.42 4.79
N ILE A 789 -15.86 25.92 3.72
CA ILE A 789 -14.50 25.36 3.80
C ILE A 789 -13.54 26.47 4.22
N ILE A 790 -13.54 27.60 3.53
CA ILE A 790 -12.92 28.87 3.94
C ILE A 790 -14.03 29.92 3.89
N ALA A 791 -14.49 30.45 5.03
CA ALA A 791 -15.47 31.50 5.12
C ALA A 791 -14.75 32.87 5.14
N THR A 792 -14.78 33.60 4.06
CA THR A 792 -14.12 34.93 4.00
C THR A 792 -14.62 35.83 5.10
N GLY A 793 -13.70 36.49 5.84
CA GLY A 793 -13.98 37.38 6.96
C GLY A 793 -14.44 36.72 8.26
N ASP A 794 -14.55 35.37 8.30
CA ASP A 794 -15.07 34.68 9.48
C ASP A 794 -14.43 33.28 9.67
N ALA A 795 -13.34 33.23 10.40
CA ALA A 795 -12.64 31.98 10.70
C ALA A 795 -13.48 31.00 11.55
N SER A 796 -14.44 31.48 12.32
CA SER A 796 -15.31 30.65 13.18
C SER A 796 -16.24 29.74 12.37
N ARG A 797 -16.60 30.15 11.14
CA ARG A 797 -17.38 29.35 10.20
C ARG A 797 -16.54 28.55 9.20
N SER A 798 -15.21 28.63 9.32
CA SER A 798 -14.30 27.94 8.42
C SER A 798 -13.97 26.54 8.91
N VAL A 799 -14.50 25.52 8.22
CA VAL A 799 -14.25 24.12 8.52
C VAL A 799 -12.76 23.77 8.41
N LEU A 800 -12.03 24.39 7.49
CA LEU A 800 -10.58 24.23 7.33
C LEU A 800 -9.84 24.60 8.62
N VAL A 801 -10.14 25.76 9.21
CA VAL A 801 -9.52 26.21 10.48
C VAL A 801 -9.92 25.28 11.63
N SER A 802 -11.21 24.91 11.71
CA SER A 802 -11.71 24.00 12.73
C SER A 802 -11.01 22.63 12.69
N ARG A 803 -10.83 22.04 11.48
CA ARG A 803 -10.16 20.75 11.33
C ARG A 803 -8.66 20.82 11.64
N ALA A 804 -7.99 21.90 11.30
CA ALA A 804 -6.59 22.11 11.64
C ALA A 804 -6.37 22.23 13.17
N ASN A 805 -7.38 22.74 13.89
CA ASN A 805 -7.33 22.98 15.35
C ASN A 805 -7.84 21.81 16.21
N ARG A 806 -7.90 20.59 15.68
CA ARG A 806 -8.37 19.43 16.47
C ARG A 806 -7.52 18.20 16.19
N ARG A 807 -7.62 17.19 17.11
CA ARG A 807 -6.90 15.91 17.02
C ARG A 807 -7.82 14.72 17.33
N ASP A 808 -9.09 14.83 16.97
CA ASP A 808 -10.07 13.76 16.99
C ASP A 808 -10.27 13.16 15.58
N ALA A 809 -11.29 12.34 15.38
CA ALA A 809 -11.62 11.69 14.11
C ALA A 809 -11.81 12.66 12.91
N TYR A 810 -11.99 13.96 13.18
CA TYR A 810 -12.19 15.01 12.16
C TYR A 810 -10.93 15.86 11.95
N ALA A 811 -9.82 15.52 12.57
CA ALA A 811 -8.56 16.27 12.46
C ALA A 811 -8.01 16.30 11.02
N MET A 812 -7.32 17.40 10.68
CA MET A 812 -6.48 17.51 9.50
C MET A 812 -5.11 18.08 9.90
N PRO A 813 -4.01 17.43 9.49
CA PRO A 813 -3.93 16.16 8.77
C PRO A 813 -4.45 14.98 9.62
N PRO A 814 -4.99 13.91 8.98
CA PRO A 814 -5.63 12.80 9.70
C PRO A 814 -4.63 11.76 10.23
N LEU A 815 -3.36 11.85 9.84
CA LEU A 815 -2.31 10.89 10.17
C LEU A 815 -1.08 11.57 10.78
N ALA A 816 -0.37 10.84 11.64
CA ALA A 816 0.94 11.18 12.19
C ALA A 816 1.02 12.57 12.84
N SER A 817 -0.07 13.07 13.42
CA SER A 817 -0.11 14.31 14.20
C SER A 817 -1.06 14.17 15.39
N THR A 818 -0.51 14.32 16.58
CA THR A 818 -1.23 14.24 17.88
C THR A 818 -1.26 15.59 18.60
N VAL A 819 -0.46 16.56 18.15
CA VAL A 819 -0.33 17.89 18.73
C VAL A 819 -0.76 18.95 17.71
N VAL A 820 -1.64 19.87 18.12
CA VAL A 820 -2.09 20.98 17.27
C VAL A 820 -0.95 21.97 17.01
N ASP A 821 -0.81 22.38 15.76
CA ASP A 821 0.04 23.52 15.38
C ASP A 821 -0.67 24.83 15.71
N THR A 822 -0.53 25.30 16.94
CA THR A 822 -1.21 26.51 17.40
C THR A 822 -0.79 27.77 16.64
N ALA A 823 0.48 27.85 16.21
CA ALA A 823 0.99 28.96 15.41
C ALA A 823 0.42 28.94 13.97
N GLY A 824 0.35 27.77 13.36
CA GLY A 824 -0.29 27.57 12.05
C GLY A 824 -1.78 27.85 12.08
N VAL A 825 -2.49 27.38 13.11
CA VAL A 825 -3.92 27.69 13.30
C VAL A 825 -4.14 29.19 13.50
N ALA A 826 -3.33 29.88 14.29
CA ALA A 826 -3.40 31.34 14.45
C ALA A 826 -3.14 32.08 13.13
N LEU A 827 -2.17 31.62 12.34
CA LEU A 827 -1.89 32.16 11.00
C LEU A 827 -3.11 32.03 10.08
N LEU A 828 -3.71 30.83 10.00
CA LEU A 828 -4.91 30.58 9.19
C LEU A 828 -6.11 31.40 9.66
N THR A 829 -6.32 31.50 10.98
CA THR A 829 -7.41 32.30 11.59
C THR A 829 -7.29 33.76 11.20
N ASN A 830 -6.09 34.35 11.36
CA ASN A 830 -5.83 35.75 11.00
C ASN A 830 -6.00 35.99 9.50
N TRP A 831 -5.50 35.06 8.68
CA TRP A 831 -5.63 35.13 7.23
C TRP A 831 -7.10 35.09 6.81
N VAL A 832 -7.87 34.09 7.25
CA VAL A 832 -9.29 33.94 6.89
C VAL A 832 -10.10 35.16 7.31
N ASN A 833 -9.84 35.70 8.52
CA ASN A 833 -10.52 36.95 9.01
C ASN A 833 -10.16 38.19 8.18
N SER A 834 -8.97 38.20 7.53
CA SER A 834 -8.54 39.30 6.66
C SER A 834 -9.10 39.27 5.24
N LEU A 835 -9.69 38.14 4.82
CA LEU A 835 -10.22 37.97 3.46
C LEU A 835 -11.53 38.75 3.27
N ALA A 836 -11.52 39.70 2.35
CA ALA A 836 -12.74 40.40 1.94
C ALA A 836 -13.58 39.62 0.91
N ASN A 837 -12.93 38.81 0.08
CA ASN A 837 -13.52 38.01 -1.00
C ASN A 837 -12.60 36.84 -1.39
N CYS A 838 -12.95 36.10 -2.44
CA CYS A 838 -12.17 34.95 -2.96
C CYS A 838 -11.16 35.30 -4.07
N ASN A 839 -10.95 36.57 -4.37
CA ASN A 839 -10.01 36.97 -5.43
C ASN A 839 -8.59 37.10 -4.92
#